data_d41c062d80c5815d5da432f61ebc7557
#
_entry.id   d41c062d80c5815d5da432f61ebc7557
#
_cell.length_a   1.000
_cell.length_b   1.000
_cell.length_c   1.000
_cell.angle_alpha   90.00
_cell.angle_beta   90.00
_cell.angle_gamma   90.00
#
_symmetry.space_group_name_H-M   'P 1'
#
loop_
_entity.id
_entity.type
_entity.pdbx_description
1 polymer ?
#
loop_
_entity_poly.entity_id
_entity_poly.type
_entity_poly.pdbx_seq_one_letter_code
_entity_poly.pdbx_strand_id
1 'polypeptide(L)'
;MDNILYIGSTDNPNKFHVGMTSNNRSPLLRWQDSDYRGKLPYIPKRVEFYTVGNLRDEPVHFDILKDEKIHSVKEEEGISSDEIFRVDDDNPEEYLKNRVEQSIEYHTTGIRRVEKFFSPRPHQAWVNQLVLKRWKNTYNTMIQPLNLCARFGKTLQALSLFKDSGLQVMIVAAHWLAANESFVDTVNKRYDIAADIAVIKPVYEEFKAAIDKGQRVLIDVSLHKDAADVDQKLIDALQEYQSLIYIDEADYGAWRECKRETAAKFIETNNNLVCVATGTNIDRALIGTRGHIEVPITVAYLDLIEAKRGEGYLFQPGGFCSDNPQYWQDQLSDIVDVASLALDAGVDLVDELNDLTDEKRPNMAKVFDKRNSHIQTKIIKSLLFDEDYGADVFGMYADQYGSIEHPAIMMFIPGKKADVNNLVKIGKSIAPHYNWIALHGDDHTNRTAEKAVKDAIKAGGEKTVIVSCGMGARSFSVPNIISVINCKDGGGVGAAVQQASRCLTPGCNKTVGLVVNYSFNSDRTSSFETDLISTAIGYDPSDTEGAIRRVYGLGSYFNGKDEEGRMIKLTPTNFLELVTFPENLNNMGKATIDIKGLISNAELLKILQGIQSKSSTSKEWKGVINKAVTYIQSEEVKEKGQQDEEKKAIRDLVKKINSVVECTSNTYYLAPYQSTFKDCLSEIACNPNKNAEYNRLVGVDAEVVYNEITPFLNESIMNMIINKADKLDSMDNFTSSSSPHLPNLFNL
;
A
#
# COMPACT_ATOMS: atom_id res chain seq x y z
N MET A 1 -19.20 19.15 -15.69
CA MET A 1 -19.10 17.68 -15.80
C MET A 1 -18.58 17.41 -17.18
N ASP A 2 -17.52 16.60 -17.27
CA ASP A 2 -16.95 16.30 -18.58
C ASP A 2 -17.82 15.22 -19.27
N ASN A 3 -18.13 15.41 -20.53
CA ASN A 3 -18.79 14.40 -21.33
C ASN A 3 -17.79 13.32 -21.74
N ILE A 4 -18.27 12.11 -21.94
CA ILE A 4 -17.49 10.99 -22.44
C ILE A 4 -18.07 10.59 -23.80
N LEU A 5 -17.27 10.75 -24.84
CA LEU A 5 -17.55 10.20 -26.14
C LEU A 5 -16.97 8.79 -26.22
N TYR A 6 -17.66 7.84 -26.82
CA TYR A 6 -17.20 6.47 -26.93
C TYR A 6 -17.38 5.89 -28.31
N ILE A 7 -16.51 4.94 -28.67
CA ILE A 7 -16.62 4.09 -29.83
C ILE A 7 -16.84 2.67 -29.36
N GLY A 8 -17.90 2.03 -29.77
CA GLY A 8 -18.22 0.64 -29.45
C GLY A 8 -18.16 -0.24 -30.69
N SER A 9 -17.31 -1.27 -30.68
CA SER A 9 -17.38 -2.33 -31.70
C SER A 9 -18.59 -3.23 -31.46
N THR A 10 -19.18 -3.76 -32.51
CA THR A 10 -20.36 -4.59 -32.46
C THR A 10 -20.02 -6.07 -32.82
N ASP A 11 -21.02 -6.92 -32.91
CA ASP A 11 -20.90 -8.28 -33.44
C ASP A 11 -20.66 -8.28 -34.97
N ASN A 12 -20.93 -7.19 -35.66
CA ASN A 12 -20.52 -6.97 -37.05
C ASN A 12 -19.19 -6.24 -37.11
N PRO A 13 -18.12 -6.83 -37.68
CA PRO A 13 -16.76 -6.26 -37.64
C PRO A 13 -16.63 -4.88 -38.31
N ASN A 14 -17.55 -4.51 -39.18
CA ASN A 14 -17.53 -3.24 -39.89
C ASN A 14 -18.54 -2.21 -39.33
N LYS A 15 -19.27 -2.53 -38.27
CA LYS A 15 -20.27 -1.62 -37.69
C LYS A 15 -19.91 -1.23 -36.28
N PHE A 16 -19.96 0.05 -36.03
CA PHE A 16 -19.52 0.66 -34.78
C PHE A 16 -20.60 1.62 -34.26
N HIS A 17 -20.65 1.73 -32.95
CA HIS A 17 -21.46 2.72 -32.29
C HIS A 17 -20.56 3.87 -31.79
N VAL A 18 -20.85 5.08 -32.24
CA VAL A 18 -20.21 6.31 -31.76
C VAL A 18 -21.27 7.15 -31.04
N GLY A 19 -21.08 7.37 -29.76
CA GLY A 19 -22.06 8.08 -28.97
C GLY A 19 -21.45 8.76 -27.75
N MET A 20 -22.28 9.42 -26.95
CA MET A 20 -21.85 10.16 -25.79
C MET A 20 -22.63 9.76 -24.55
N THR A 21 -21.95 9.78 -23.43
CA THR A 21 -22.56 9.57 -22.11
C THR A 21 -22.03 10.59 -21.10
N SER A 22 -22.82 10.84 -20.07
CA SER A 22 -22.35 11.65 -18.96
C SER A 22 -21.38 10.89 -18.08
N ASN A 23 -20.55 11.61 -17.35
CA ASN A 23 -19.44 11.11 -16.53
C ASN A 23 -19.79 10.00 -15.51
N ASN A 24 -21.06 9.72 -15.27
CA ASN A 24 -21.52 8.76 -14.26
C ASN A 24 -22.26 7.56 -14.86
N ARG A 25 -22.25 7.39 -16.17
CA ARG A 25 -23.05 6.35 -16.81
C ARG A 25 -22.20 5.52 -17.77
N SER A 26 -22.28 4.20 -17.62
CA SER A 26 -21.63 3.27 -18.56
C SER A 26 -22.27 3.34 -19.95
N PRO A 27 -21.50 3.39 -21.04
CA PRO A 27 -22.04 3.30 -22.39
C PRO A 27 -22.87 2.03 -22.64
N LEU A 28 -22.47 0.89 -22.09
CA LEU A 28 -23.22 -0.36 -22.25
C LEU A 28 -24.55 -0.35 -21.48
N LEU A 29 -24.61 0.29 -20.33
CA LEU A 29 -25.87 0.50 -19.62
C LEU A 29 -26.80 1.42 -20.38
N ARG A 30 -26.25 2.43 -21.09
CA ARG A 30 -27.04 3.29 -21.98
C ARG A 30 -27.66 2.49 -23.12
N TRP A 31 -26.92 1.56 -23.71
CA TRP A 31 -27.46 0.70 -24.77
C TRP A 31 -28.54 -0.28 -24.28
N GLN A 32 -28.54 -0.60 -23.00
CA GLN A 32 -29.57 -1.45 -22.37
C GLN A 32 -30.82 -0.67 -21.93
N ASP A 33 -30.81 0.65 -22.00
CA ASP A 33 -31.97 1.46 -21.65
C ASP A 33 -33.20 1.15 -22.52
N SER A 34 -34.39 1.41 -21.94
CA SER A 34 -35.67 1.16 -22.59
C SER A 34 -35.82 1.86 -23.95
N ASP A 35 -35.15 3.01 -24.11
CA ASP A 35 -35.19 3.78 -25.33
C ASP A 35 -34.40 3.16 -26.48
N TYR A 36 -33.39 2.34 -26.16
CA TYR A 36 -32.54 1.66 -27.14
C TYR A 36 -32.82 0.14 -27.19
N ARG A 37 -33.45 -0.43 -26.16
CA ARG A 37 -33.69 -1.87 -26.03
C ARG A 37 -34.62 -2.35 -27.17
N GLY A 38 -34.05 -3.21 -28.03
CA GLY A 38 -34.76 -3.75 -29.19
C GLY A 38 -34.77 -2.85 -30.45
N LYS A 39 -34.14 -1.68 -30.39
CA LYS A 39 -33.97 -0.78 -31.55
C LYS A 39 -32.60 -0.90 -32.21
N LEU A 40 -31.63 -1.48 -31.51
CA LEU A 40 -30.29 -1.70 -32.02
C LEU A 40 -30.06 -3.19 -32.27
N PRO A 41 -29.92 -3.59 -33.54
CA PRO A 41 -29.70 -5.00 -33.90
C PRO A 41 -28.28 -5.50 -33.56
N TYR A 42 -27.40 -4.64 -33.08
CA TYR A 42 -25.99 -4.93 -32.90
C TYR A 42 -25.59 -4.95 -31.41
N ILE A 43 -24.94 -6.05 -30.99
CA ILE A 43 -24.50 -6.25 -29.63
C ILE A 43 -23.10 -5.62 -29.45
N PRO A 44 -22.91 -4.73 -28.48
CA PRO A 44 -21.59 -4.18 -28.21
C PRO A 44 -20.62 -5.23 -27.68
N LYS A 45 -19.43 -5.31 -28.24
CA LYS A 45 -18.36 -6.22 -27.82
C LYS A 45 -17.22 -5.53 -27.07
N ARG A 46 -16.86 -4.35 -27.55
CA ARG A 46 -15.72 -3.59 -27.05
C ARG A 46 -16.03 -2.11 -27.13
N VAL A 47 -15.59 -1.33 -26.14
CA VAL A 47 -15.83 0.10 -26.08
C VAL A 47 -14.52 0.85 -25.80
N GLU A 48 -14.18 1.82 -26.63
CA GLU A 48 -13.17 2.84 -26.36
C GLU A 48 -13.87 4.16 -26.03
N PHE A 49 -13.26 4.97 -25.16
CA PHE A 49 -13.89 6.22 -24.74
C PHE A 49 -12.86 7.34 -24.54
N TYR A 50 -13.36 8.57 -24.72
CA TYR A 50 -12.60 9.80 -24.71
C TYR A 50 -13.30 10.81 -23.78
N THR A 51 -12.54 11.43 -22.88
CA THR A 51 -13.07 12.54 -22.09
C THR A 51 -12.97 13.82 -22.90
N VAL A 52 -14.10 14.42 -23.24
CA VAL A 52 -14.17 15.50 -24.24
C VAL A 52 -14.66 16.85 -23.67
N GLY A 53 -14.65 17.02 -22.35
CA GLY A 53 -15.10 18.25 -21.70
C GLY A 53 -16.58 18.53 -21.95
N ASN A 54 -16.91 19.66 -22.58
CA ASN A 54 -18.28 20.04 -22.89
C ASN A 54 -18.66 19.75 -24.36
N LEU A 55 -17.80 19.09 -25.14
CA LEU A 55 -18.10 18.70 -26.51
C LEU A 55 -19.33 17.77 -26.54
N ARG A 56 -20.20 17.93 -27.53
CA ARG A 56 -21.29 17.01 -27.82
C ARG A 56 -20.89 16.04 -28.94
N ASP A 57 -21.63 14.96 -29.11
CA ASP A 57 -21.36 13.95 -30.14
C ASP A 57 -21.79 14.40 -31.55
N GLU A 58 -22.82 15.25 -31.66
CA GLU A 58 -23.33 15.69 -32.97
C GLU A 58 -22.25 16.32 -33.88
N PRO A 59 -21.35 17.23 -33.41
CA PRO A 59 -20.25 17.73 -34.24
C PRO A 59 -19.30 16.63 -34.73
N VAL A 60 -19.04 15.62 -33.88
CA VAL A 60 -18.16 14.49 -34.23
C VAL A 60 -18.84 13.61 -35.28
N HIS A 61 -20.12 13.26 -35.10
CA HIS A 61 -20.90 12.51 -36.09
C HIS A 61 -20.93 13.24 -37.47
N PHE A 62 -21.13 14.54 -37.46
CA PHE A 62 -21.11 15.33 -38.68
C PHE A 62 -19.77 15.30 -39.40
N ASP A 63 -18.66 15.33 -38.65
CA ASP A 63 -17.32 15.33 -39.24
C ASP A 63 -16.92 13.95 -39.77
N ILE A 64 -17.21 12.87 -39.04
CA ILE A 64 -16.87 11.51 -39.51
C ILE A 64 -17.71 11.14 -40.76
N LEU A 65 -18.96 11.60 -40.88
CA LEU A 65 -19.82 11.37 -42.06
C LEU A 65 -19.37 12.12 -43.31
N LYS A 66 -18.45 13.07 -43.23
CA LYS A 66 -17.81 13.68 -44.42
C LYS A 66 -16.80 12.74 -45.08
N ASP A 67 -16.46 11.67 -44.43
CA ASP A 67 -15.51 10.67 -44.93
C ASP A 67 -16.24 9.66 -45.81
N GLU A 68 -15.74 9.47 -47.06
CA GLU A 68 -16.36 8.59 -48.06
C GLU A 68 -16.39 7.11 -47.66
N LYS A 69 -15.60 6.72 -46.66
CA LYS A 69 -15.56 5.35 -46.15
C LYS A 69 -16.45 5.12 -44.93
N ILE A 70 -17.10 6.16 -44.39
CA ILE A 70 -17.94 6.07 -43.20
C ILE A 70 -19.37 6.40 -43.54
N HIS A 71 -20.29 5.48 -43.34
CA HIS A 71 -21.69 5.58 -43.70
C HIS A 71 -22.62 5.46 -42.48
N SER A 72 -23.71 6.21 -42.49
CA SER A 72 -24.75 6.08 -41.47
C SER A 72 -25.61 4.83 -41.71
N VAL A 73 -25.62 3.91 -40.74
CA VAL A 73 -26.45 2.70 -40.82
C VAL A 73 -27.96 3.02 -40.73
N LYS A 74 -28.34 4.16 -40.14
CA LYS A 74 -29.71 4.64 -40.10
C LYS A 74 -30.27 4.83 -41.51
N GLU A 75 -29.51 5.45 -42.39
CA GLU A 75 -29.93 5.72 -43.76
C GLU A 75 -29.97 4.45 -44.61
N GLU A 76 -29.04 3.53 -44.36
CA GLU A 76 -28.96 2.29 -45.15
C GLU A 76 -29.97 1.20 -44.71
N GLU A 77 -30.22 1.07 -43.41
CA GLU A 77 -31.02 -0.03 -42.85
C GLU A 77 -32.32 0.41 -42.20
N GLY A 78 -32.59 1.73 -42.16
CA GLY A 78 -33.82 2.29 -41.61
C GLY A 78 -33.92 2.13 -40.07
N ILE A 79 -32.80 2.01 -39.38
CA ILE A 79 -32.80 1.96 -37.92
C ILE A 79 -33.01 3.35 -37.31
N SER A 80 -33.51 3.40 -36.08
CA SER A 80 -33.89 4.68 -35.45
C SER A 80 -32.73 5.46 -34.83
N SER A 81 -31.51 4.90 -34.80
CA SER A 81 -30.35 5.50 -34.15
C SER A 81 -29.37 6.12 -35.12
N ASP A 82 -29.00 7.38 -34.86
CA ASP A 82 -27.99 8.15 -35.62
C ASP A 82 -26.55 7.81 -35.16
N GLU A 83 -26.38 6.94 -34.17
CA GLU A 83 -25.10 6.68 -33.51
C GLU A 83 -24.40 5.44 -34.09
N ILE A 84 -24.95 4.77 -35.13
CA ILE A 84 -24.32 3.56 -35.73
C ILE A 84 -23.75 3.88 -37.10
N PHE A 85 -22.49 3.55 -37.28
CA PHE A 85 -21.69 3.81 -38.45
C PHE A 85 -21.12 2.54 -39.04
N ARG A 86 -21.16 2.39 -40.36
CA ARG A 86 -20.45 1.35 -41.11
C ARG A 86 -19.18 1.97 -41.69
N VAL A 87 -18.07 1.22 -41.61
CA VAL A 87 -16.76 1.65 -42.09
C VAL A 87 -16.25 0.69 -43.15
N ASP A 88 -15.95 1.20 -44.34
CA ASP A 88 -15.47 0.46 -45.50
C ASP A 88 -13.93 0.60 -45.61
N ASP A 89 -13.21 -0.06 -44.71
CA ASP A 89 -11.76 -0.08 -44.67
C ASP A 89 -11.23 -1.48 -44.31
N ASP A 90 -9.99 -1.78 -44.66
CA ASP A 90 -9.36 -3.05 -44.34
C ASP A 90 -9.12 -3.20 -42.83
N ASN A 91 -8.94 -2.09 -42.12
CA ASN A 91 -8.87 -2.01 -40.64
C ASN A 91 -9.90 -1.02 -40.09
N PRO A 92 -11.19 -1.37 -40.11
CA PRO A 92 -12.29 -0.43 -39.91
C PRO A 92 -12.30 0.20 -38.51
N GLU A 93 -11.90 -0.56 -37.46
CA GLU A 93 -11.86 -0.07 -36.08
C GLU A 93 -10.82 1.04 -35.92
N GLU A 94 -9.61 0.82 -36.39
CA GLU A 94 -8.51 1.78 -36.30
C GLU A 94 -8.76 3.00 -37.19
N TYR A 95 -9.35 2.77 -38.35
CA TYR A 95 -9.72 3.85 -39.27
C TYR A 95 -10.74 4.81 -38.63
N LEU A 96 -11.83 4.27 -38.09
CA LEU A 96 -12.86 5.08 -37.41
C LEU A 96 -12.29 5.82 -36.20
N LYS A 97 -11.47 5.13 -35.41
CA LYS A 97 -10.81 5.71 -34.23
C LYS A 97 -9.98 6.94 -34.61
N ASN A 98 -9.14 6.84 -35.62
CA ASN A 98 -8.32 7.95 -36.09
C ASN A 98 -9.19 9.14 -36.58
N ARG A 99 -10.32 8.88 -37.23
CA ARG A 99 -11.23 9.93 -37.68
C ARG A 99 -11.97 10.62 -36.54
N VAL A 100 -12.40 9.85 -35.55
CA VAL A 100 -13.04 10.39 -34.32
C VAL A 100 -12.04 11.23 -33.52
N GLU A 101 -10.81 10.76 -33.37
CA GLU A 101 -9.73 11.49 -32.66
C GLU A 101 -9.41 12.80 -33.35
N GLN A 102 -9.30 12.83 -34.68
CA GLN A 102 -9.11 14.06 -35.47
C GLN A 102 -10.26 15.05 -35.27
N SER A 103 -11.51 14.58 -35.25
CA SER A 103 -12.66 15.44 -35.03
C SER A 103 -12.68 15.99 -33.60
N ILE A 104 -12.36 15.18 -32.61
CA ILE A 104 -12.24 15.62 -31.20
C ILE A 104 -11.16 16.71 -31.08
N GLU A 105 -9.97 16.48 -31.67
CA GLU A 105 -8.87 17.43 -31.65
C GLU A 105 -9.28 18.77 -32.30
N TYR A 106 -10.00 18.71 -33.38
CA TYR A 106 -10.53 19.91 -34.06
C TYR A 106 -11.51 20.70 -33.17
N HIS A 107 -12.41 20.04 -32.44
CA HIS A 107 -13.46 20.67 -31.65
C HIS A 107 -13.08 20.98 -30.20
N THR A 108 -11.92 20.49 -29.73
CA THR A 108 -11.49 20.71 -28.35
C THR A 108 -10.10 21.35 -28.30
N THR A 109 -9.83 22.12 -27.26
CA THR A 109 -8.50 22.71 -27.02
C THR A 109 -7.46 21.68 -26.55
N GLY A 110 -7.71 20.42 -26.76
CA GLY A 110 -6.84 19.29 -26.50
C GLY A 110 -7.61 18.04 -26.08
N ILE A 111 -7.20 16.89 -26.57
CA ILE A 111 -7.67 15.58 -26.11
C ILE A 111 -7.22 15.41 -24.68
N ARG A 112 -8.15 15.38 -23.74
CA ARG A 112 -7.81 15.25 -22.32
C ARG A 112 -7.24 13.90 -21.96
N ARG A 113 -7.51 12.84 -22.66
CA ARG A 113 -6.88 11.51 -22.61
C ARG A 113 -7.77 10.46 -23.23
N VAL A 114 -7.23 9.67 -24.13
CA VAL A 114 -7.76 8.35 -24.50
C VAL A 114 -7.47 7.42 -23.32
N GLU A 115 -8.48 6.91 -22.64
CA GLU A 115 -8.24 5.86 -21.67
C GLU A 115 -7.97 4.56 -22.43
N LYS A 116 -6.73 4.05 -22.29
CA LYS A 116 -6.36 2.74 -22.83
C LYS A 116 -7.23 1.66 -22.17
N PHE A 117 -7.55 0.61 -22.92
CA PHE A 117 -8.13 -0.60 -22.35
C PHE A 117 -7.30 -1.10 -21.20
N PHE A 118 -7.98 -1.62 -20.18
CA PHE A 118 -7.29 -2.26 -19.08
C PHE A 118 -6.53 -3.48 -19.60
N SER A 119 -5.22 -3.39 -19.52
CA SER A 119 -4.34 -4.53 -19.64
C SER A 119 -3.75 -4.80 -18.25
N PRO A 120 -3.93 -5.99 -17.71
CA PRO A 120 -3.42 -6.29 -16.38
C PRO A 120 -1.89 -6.27 -16.39
N ARG A 121 -1.29 -5.77 -15.33
CA ARG A 121 0.14 -5.95 -15.08
C ARG A 121 0.45 -7.43 -14.89
N PRO A 122 1.68 -7.89 -15.16
CA PRO A 122 2.01 -9.30 -15.09
C PRO A 122 1.65 -9.95 -13.74
N HIS A 123 1.93 -9.28 -12.65
CA HIS A 123 1.60 -9.77 -11.32
C HIS A 123 0.08 -9.86 -11.07
N GLN A 124 -0.72 -8.92 -11.59
CA GLN A 124 -2.18 -8.99 -11.48
C GLN A 124 -2.72 -10.19 -12.25
N ALA A 125 -2.25 -10.40 -13.49
CA ALA A 125 -2.67 -11.53 -14.31
C ALA A 125 -2.25 -12.86 -13.69
N TRP A 126 -1.01 -12.95 -13.20
CA TRP A 126 -0.49 -14.14 -12.52
C TRP A 126 -1.29 -14.47 -11.26
N VAL A 127 -1.55 -13.47 -10.39
CA VAL A 127 -2.36 -13.65 -9.18
C VAL A 127 -3.75 -14.17 -9.53
N ASN A 128 -4.42 -13.57 -10.53
CA ASN A 128 -5.76 -14.01 -10.94
C ASN A 128 -5.75 -15.44 -11.44
N GLN A 129 -4.81 -15.82 -12.30
CA GLN A 129 -4.70 -17.20 -12.79
C GLN A 129 -4.48 -18.19 -11.65
N LEU A 130 -3.60 -17.85 -10.70
CA LEU A 130 -3.30 -18.72 -9.57
C LEU A 130 -4.52 -18.88 -8.64
N VAL A 131 -5.22 -17.81 -8.33
CA VAL A 131 -6.46 -17.82 -7.53
C VAL A 131 -7.51 -18.68 -8.20
N LEU A 132 -7.77 -18.46 -9.49
CA LEU A 132 -8.78 -19.21 -10.23
C LEU A 132 -8.41 -20.69 -10.38
N LYS A 133 -7.14 -21.03 -10.57
CA LYS A 133 -6.65 -22.40 -10.61
C LYS A 133 -6.88 -23.13 -9.29
N ARG A 134 -6.58 -22.46 -8.16
CA ARG A 134 -6.82 -23.04 -6.82
C ARG A 134 -8.29 -23.22 -6.56
N TRP A 135 -9.11 -22.20 -6.85
CA TRP A 135 -10.55 -22.23 -6.61
C TRP A 135 -11.28 -23.32 -7.41
N LYS A 136 -10.95 -23.52 -8.70
CA LYS A 136 -11.52 -24.58 -9.54
C LYS A 136 -11.29 -25.99 -8.99
N ASN A 137 -10.28 -26.17 -8.16
CA ASN A 137 -9.97 -27.44 -7.52
C ASN A 137 -10.60 -27.59 -6.11
N THR A 138 -11.40 -26.62 -5.69
CA THR A 138 -11.99 -26.57 -4.34
C THR A 138 -13.50 -26.71 -4.42
N TYR A 139 -14.08 -27.63 -3.64
CA TYR A 139 -15.53 -27.86 -3.61
C TYR A 139 -16.27 -27.08 -2.52
N ASN A 140 -15.52 -26.37 -1.67
CA ASN A 140 -16.03 -25.59 -0.53
C ASN A 140 -15.60 -24.12 -0.66
N THR A 141 -16.07 -23.27 0.24
CA THR A 141 -15.57 -21.90 0.37
C THR A 141 -14.04 -21.91 0.49
N MET A 142 -13.39 -21.22 -0.44
CA MET A 142 -11.95 -21.06 -0.45
C MET A 142 -11.59 -19.66 0.01
N ILE A 143 -10.70 -19.55 0.98
CA ILE A 143 -10.17 -18.28 1.46
C ILE A 143 -8.75 -18.14 0.94
N GLN A 144 -8.55 -17.18 0.05
CA GLN A 144 -7.27 -16.86 -0.53
C GLN A 144 -6.71 -15.57 0.09
N PRO A 145 -5.67 -15.67 0.93
CA PRO A 145 -4.95 -14.50 1.42
C PRO A 145 -4.12 -13.86 0.31
N LEU A 146 -4.21 -12.53 0.19
CA LEU A 146 -3.50 -11.72 -0.80
C LEU A 146 -2.72 -10.61 -0.09
N ASN A 147 -1.40 -10.78 0.02
CA ASN A 147 -0.50 -9.75 0.52
C ASN A 147 0.05 -8.95 -0.67
N LEU A 148 -0.66 -7.90 -1.05
CA LEU A 148 -0.38 -7.13 -2.26
C LEU A 148 0.09 -5.73 -1.88
N CYS A 149 1.29 -5.38 -2.28
CA CYS A 149 1.92 -4.11 -1.93
C CYS A 149 1.05 -2.89 -2.29
N ALA A 150 1.37 -1.76 -1.70
CA ALA A 150 0.82 -0.48 -2.14
C ALA A 150 1.16 -0.24 -3.63
N ARG A 151 0.22 0.35 -4.38
CA ARG A 151 0.33 0.59 -5.84
C ARG A 151 0.30 -0.66 -6.73
N PHE A 152 0.04 -1.81 -6.17
CA PHE A 152 -0.24 -3.01 -6.96
C PHE A 152 -1.42 -2.84 -7.93
N GLY A 153 -2.42 -2.05 -7.55
CA GLY A 153 -3.68 -1.89 -8.29
C GLY A 153 -4.73 -2.93 -7.89
N LYS A 154 -4.87 -3.18 -6.58
CA LYS A 154 -5.79 -4.16 -5.99
C LYS A 154 -7.21 -4.09 -6.54
N THR A 155 -7.78 -2.87 -6.65
CA THR A 155 -9.14 -2.66 -7.15
C THR A 155 -9.33 -3.17 -8.57
N LEU A 156 -8.41 -2.85 -9.49
CA LEU A 156 -8.44 -3.31 -10.87
C LEU A 156 -8.21 -4.82 -10.97
N GLN A 157 -7.29 -5.36 -10.17
CA GLN A 157 -7.04 -6.80 -10.09
C GLN A 157 -8.29 -7.55 -9.62
N ALA A 158 -8.98 -7.06 -8.58
CA ALA A 158 -10.20 -7.68 -8.08
C ALA A 158 -11.35 -7.67 -9.09
N LEU A 159 -11.55 -6.55 -9.80
CA LEU A 159 -12.56 -6.45 -10.86
C LEU A 159 -12.22 -7.34 -12.05
N SER A 160 -10.95 -7.43 -12.45
CA SER A 160 -10.49 -8.36 -13.47
C SER A 160 -10.68 -9.82 -13.02
N LEU A 161 -10.36 -10.16 -11.77
CA LEU A 161 -10.63 -11.47 -11.19
C LEU A 161 -12.13 -11.80 -11.24
N PHE A 162 -12.99 -10.85 -10.89
CA PHE A 162 -14.44 -11.02 -10.97
C PHE A 162 -14.91 -11.28 -12.40
N LYS A 163 -14.39 -10.53 -13.38
CA LYS A 163 -14.67 -10.77 -14.79
C LYS A 163 -14.23 -12.17 -15.21
N ASP A 164 -13.00 -12.57 -14.89
CA ASP A 164 -12.38 -13.82 -15.32
C ASP A 164 -12.97 -15.05 -14.61
N SER A 165 -13.55 -14.87 -13.42
CA SER A 165 -14.21 -15.95 -12.65
C SER A 165 -15.51 -16.41 -13.27
N GLY A 166 -16.19 -15.57 -14.07
CA GLY A 166 -17.52 -15.82 -14.60
C GLY A 166 -18.65 -15.74 -13.56
N LEU A 167 -18.34 -15.34 -12.33
CA LEU A 167 -19.32 -15.17 -11.27
C LEU A 167 -20.27 -14.00 -11.54
N GLN A 168 -21.52 -14.13 -11.07
CA GLN A 168 -22.53 -13.09 -11.22
C GLN A 168 -22.51 -12.05 -10.09
N VAL A 169 -22.00 -12.44 -8.91
CA VAL A 169 -22.02 -11.61 -7.71
C VAL A 169 -20.60 -11.38 -7.20
N MET A 170 -20.27 -10.10 -6.94
CA MET A 170 -19.10 -9.70 -6.20
C MET A 170 -19.52 -8.92 -4.95
N ILE A 171 -18.95 -9.25 -3.81
CA ILE A 171 -19.17 -8.54 -2.56
C ILE A 171 -17.84 -7.88 -2.18
N VAL A 172 -17.82 -6.57 -2.12
CA VAL A 172 -16.65 -5.80 -1.66
C VAL A 172 -16.91 -5.34 -0.25
N ALA A 173 -16.03 -5.77 0.65
CA ALA A 173 -16.13 -5.43 2.06
C ALA A 173 -14.83 -4.75 2.53
N ALA A 174 -14.94 -3.55 3.07
CA ALA A 174 -13.79 -2.86 3.65
C ALA A 174 -14.16 -2.13 4.93
N HIS A 175 -13.13 -1.97 5.77
CA HIS A 175 -13.26 -1.18 6.99
C HIS A 175 -13.35 0.32 6.69
N TRP A 176 -12.59 0.78 5.69
CA TRP A 176 -12.57 2.17 5.29
C TRP A 176 -13.56 2.41 4.14
N LEU A 177 -14.47 3.36 4.33
CA LEU A 177 -15.39 3.78 3.26
C LEU A 177 -14.66 4.16 1.98
N ALA A 178 -13.49 4.78 2.09
CA ALA A 178 -12.68 5.16 0.93
C ALA A 178 -12.18 3.96 0.10
N ALA A 179 -11.98 2.79 0.69
CA ALA A 179 -11.62 1.59 -0.06
C ALA A 179 -12.80 1.12 -0.92
N ASN A 180 -14.00 1.03 -0.33
CA ASN A 180 -15.22 0.71 -1.08
C ASN A 180 -15.52 1.76 -2.16
N GLU A 181 -15.40 3.06 -1.84
CA GLU A 181 -15.56 4.15 -2.81
C GLU A 181 -14.61 4.00 -4.00
N SER A 182 -13.39 3.50 -3.79
CA SER A 182 -12.45 3.22 -4.87
C SER A 182 -12.97 2.17 -5.86
N PHE A 183 -13.67 1.14 -5.39
CA PHE A 183 -14.32 0.16 -6.26
C PHE A 183 -15.47 0.78 -7.04
N VAL A 184 -16.35 1.51 -6.37
CA VAL A 184 -17.48 2.20 -7.00
C VAL A 184 -17.00 3.17 -8.07
N ASP A 185 -16.02 4.02 -7.73
CA ASP A 185 -15.43 4.97 -8.67
C ASP A 185 -14.74 4.28 -9.86
N THR A 186 -14.09 3.12 -9.63
CA THR A 186 -13.46 2.35 -10.70
C THR A 186 -14.49 1.74 -11.62
N VAL A 187 -15.55 1.13 -11.10
CA VAL A 187 -16.65 0.59 -11.92
C VAL A 187 -17.27 1.69 -12.78
N ASN A 188 -17.47 2.89 -12.22
CA ASN A 188 -18.04 4.02 -12.95
C ASN A 188 -17.11 4.63 -14.01
N LYS A 189 -15.79 4.36 -13.97
CA LYS A 189 -14.80 4.93 -14.88
C LYS A 189 -14.23 3.93 -15.88
N ARG A 190 -14.26 2.64 -15.55
CA ARG A 190 -13.64 1.56 -16.31
C ARG A 190 -14.69 0.72 -17.02
N TYR A 191 -15.31 1.28 -18.01
CA TYR A 191 -16.37 0.61 -18.80
C TYR A 191 -15.86 -0.64 -19.54
N ASP A 192 -14.58 -0.72 -19.82
CA ASP A 192 -13.94 -1.84 -20.49
C ASP A 192 -13.93 -3.14 -19.68
N ILE A 193 -13.99 -3.05 -18.36
CA ILE A 193 -14.00 -4.24 -17.47
C ILE A 193 -15.26 -4.36 -16.61
N ALA A 194 -16.01 -3.29 -16.47
CA ALA A 194 -17.09 -3.19 -15.49
C ALA A 194 -18.41 -2.67 -16.07
N ALA A 195 -18.54 -2.58 -17.41
CA ALA A 195 -19.71 -1.99 -18.05
C ALA A 195 -21.03 -2.71 -17.73
N ASP A 196 -20.99 -4.01 -17.49
CA ASP A 196 -22.13 -4.86 -17.15
C ASP A 196 -22.37 -5.01 -15.64
N ILE A 197 -21.60 -4.28 -14.82
CA ILE A 197 -21.68 -4.39 -13.36
C ILE A 197 -22.61 -3.32 -12.78
N ALA A 198 -23.67 -3.72 -12.11
CA ALA A 198 -24.50 -2.86 -11.29
C ALA A 198 -23.88 -2.76 -9.88
N VAL A 199 -23.61 -1.53 -9.44
CA VAL A 199 -23.16 -1.27 -8.07
C VAL A 199 -24.38 -1.01 -7.20
N ILE A 200 -24.54 -1.79 -6.14
CA ILE A 200 -25.70 -1.70 -5.24
C ILE A 200 -25.25 -1.63 -3.77
N LYS A 201 -26.14 -1.16 -2.92
CA LYS A 201 -26.01 -1.31 -1.47
C LYS A 201 -26.48 -2.70 -1.04
N PRO A 202 -26.12 -3.18 0.18
CA PRO A 202 -26.55 -4.51 0.65
C PRO A 202 -28.04 -4.52 1.04
N VAL A 203 -28.91 -4.34 0.03
CA VAL A 203 -30.37 -4.29 0.12
C VAL A 203 -30.97 -5.27 -0.90
N TYR A 204 -31.86 -6.14 -0.46
CA TYR A 204 -32.46 -7.18 -1.28
C TYR A 204 -33.16 -6.66 -2.53
N GLU A 205 -33.92 -5.57 -2.43
CA GLU A 205 -34.69 -5.01 -3.55
C GLU A 205 -33.78 -4.50 -4.67
N GLU A 206 -32.64 -3.88 -4.32
CA GLU A 206 -31.63 -3.44 -5.30
C GLU A 206 -30.96 -4.65 -5.96
N PHE A 207 -30.61 -5.66 -5.18
CA PHE A 207 -30.03 -6.92 -5.67
C PHE A 207 -30.94 -7.60 -6.67
N LYS A 208 -32.22 -7.82 -6.29
CA LYS A 208 -33.20 -8.45 -7.14
C LYS A 208 -33.41 -7.67 -8.45
N ALA A 209 -33.54 -6.35 -8.36
CA ALA A 209 -33.75 -5.51 -9.55
C ALA A 209 -32.57 -5.59 -10.54
N ALA A 210 -31.33 -5.73 -10.05
CA ALA A 210 -30.17 -5.87 -10.91
C ALA A 210 -30.07 -7.28 -11.54
N ILE A 211 -30.31 -8.33 -10.74
CA ILE A 211 -30.34 -9.72 -11.22
C ILE A 211 -31.43 -9.95 -12.26
N ASP A 212 -32.63 -9.44 -12.02
CA ASP A 212 -33.76 -9.53 -12.97
C ASP A 212 -33.46 -8.87 -14.33
N LYS A 213 -32.55 -7.90 -14.36
CA LYS A 213 -32.02 -7.28 -15.57
C LYS A 213 -30.88 -8.06 -16.24
N GLY A 214 -30.45 -9.15 -15.66
CA GLY A 214 -29.32 -9.97 -16.14
C GLY A 214 -27.95 -9.30 -15.94
N GLN A 215 -27.85 -8.32 -15.04
CA GLN A 215 -26.59 -7.65 -14.74
C GLN A 215 -25.75 -8.46 -13.77
N ARG A 216 -24.43 -8.36 -13.89
CA ARG A 216 -23.55 -8.73 -12.78
C ARG A 216 -23.64 -7.67 -11.68
N VAL A 217 -23.44 -8.09 -10.44
CA VAL A 217 -23.72 -7.23 -9.29
C VAL A 217 -22.48 -7.09 -8.44
N LEU A 218 -22.12 -5.84 -8.09
CA LEU A 218 -21.16 -5.52 -7.05
C LEU A 218 -21.91 -4.96 -5.84
N ILE A 219 -21.87 -5.68 -4.72
CA ILE A 219 -22.48 -5.27 -3.46
C ILE A 219 -21.44 -4.55 -2.61
N ASP A 220 -21.69 -3.28 -2.30
CA ASP A 220 -20.81 -2.42 -1.49
C ASP A 220 -21.16 -2.56 0.00
N VAL A 221 -20.37 -3.34 0.74
CA VAL A 221 -20.57 -3.62 2.16
C VAL A 221 -19.60 -2.83 3.02
N SER A 222 -20.14 -1.98 3.91
CA SER A 222 -19.33 -1.32 4.93
C SER A 222 -19.23 -2.18 6.19
N LEU A 223 -18.03 -2.56 6.58
CA LEU A 223 -17.77 -3.28 7.82
C LEU A 223 -17.89 -2.40 9.09
N HIS A 224 -18.31 -1.14 8.96
CA HIS A 224 -18.64 -0.28 10.10
C HIS A 224 -20.02 -0.54 10.70
N LYS A 225 -20.91 -1.16 9.93
CA LYS A 225 -22.26 -1.51 10.39
C LYS A 225 -22.23 -2.75 11.25
N ASP A 226 -23.16 -2.83 12.19
CA ASP A 226 -23.35 -4.03 12.99
C ASP A 226 -23.92 -5.16 12.12
N ALA A 227 -23.59 -6.40 12.50
CA ALA A 227 -24.09 -7.59 11.79
C ALA A 227 -25.63 -7.67 11.81
N ALA A 228 -26.27 -7.05 12.78
CA ALA A 228 -27.73 -6.97 12.89
C ALA A 228 -28.38 -6.11 11.79
N ASP A 229 -27.64 -5.15 11.23
CA ASP A 229 -28.16 -4.23 10.20
C ASP A 229 -28.10 -4.80 8.77
N VAL A 230 -27.62 -6.04 8.61
CA VAL A 230 -27.56 -6.70 7.29
C VAL A 230 -28.95 -7.26 6.93
N ASP A 231 -29.41 -6.93 5.73
CA ASP A 231 -30.69 -7.40 5.22
C ASP A 231 -30.71 -8.94 5.09
N GLN A 232 -31.50 -9.61 5.94
CA GLN A 232 -31.58 -11.08 5.97
C GLN A 232 -32.13 -11.65 4.66
N LYS A 233 -33.07 -10.97 3.98
CA LYS A 233 -33.57 -11.42 2.68
C LYS A 233 -32.49 -11.46 1.62
N LEU A 234 -31.54 -10.50 1.68
CA LEU A 234 -30.39 -10.50 0.81
C LEU A 234 -29.48 -11.71 1.09
N ILE A 235 -29.20 -11.98 2.38
CA ILE A 235 -28.38 -13.15 2.76
C ILE A 235 -29.03 -14.45 2.28
N ASP A 236 -30.35 -14.59 2.44
CA ASP A 236 -31.10 -15.77 1.98
C ASP A 236 -31.02 -15.91 0.45
N ALA A 237 -31.16 -14.83 -0.29
CA ALA A 237 -31.03 -14.83 -1.75
C ALA A 237 -29.60 -15.17 -2.23
N LEU A 238 -28.58 -14.72 -1.51
CA LEU A 238 -27.18 -15.00 -1.84
C LEU A 238 -26.80 -16.48 -1.68
N GLN A 239 -27.60 -17.28 -0.98
CA GLN A 239 -27.39 -18.74 -0.89
C GLN A 239 -27.53 -19.45 -2.27
N GLU A 240 -28.21 -18.83 -3.21
CA GLU A 240 -28.38 -19.36 -4.58
C GLU A 240 -27.20 -19.02 -5.52
N TYR A 241 -26.30 -18.12 -5.08
CA TYR A 241 -25.21 -17.60 -5.92
C TYR A 241 -23.85 -17.88 -5.31
N GLN A 242 -22.94 -18.44 -6.09
CA GLN A 242 -21.52 -18.37 -5.76
C GLN A 242 -21.03 -16.93 -5.98
N SER A 243 -20.31 -16.40 -5.01
CA SER A 243 -19.86 -15.01 -5.02
C SER A 243 -18.34 -14.92 -4.91
N LEU A 244 -17.78 -13.87 -5.52
CA LEU A 244 -16.45 -13.38 -5.17
C LEU A 244 -16.58 -12.40 -4.01
N ILE A 245 -16.04 -12.73 -2.85
CA ILE A 245 -16.01 -11.86 -1.68
C ILE A 245 -14.60 -11.28 -1.57
N TYR A 246 -14.47 -9.97 -1.73
CA TYR A 246 -13.19 -9.29 -1.67
C TYR A 246 -13.14 -8.38 -0.45
N ILE A 247 -12.32 -8.74 0.54
CA ILE A 247 -12.12 -7.98 1.77
C ILE A 247 -10.84 -7.16 1.61
N ASP A 248 -10.98 -5.85 1.39
CA ASP A 248 -9.82 -4.95 1.19
C ASP A 248 -9.38 -4.28 2.49
N GLU A 249 -8.07 -3.99 2.60
CA GLU A 249 -7.41 -3.46 3.81
C GLU A 249 -7.75 -4.29 5.07
N ALA A 250 -7.76 -5.60 4.91
CA ALA A 250 -8.25 -6.55 5.90
C ALA A 250 -7.45 -6.56 7.21
N ASP A 251 -6.17 -6.12 7.18
CA ASP A 251 -5.33 -5.97 8.37
C ASP A 251 -5.84 -4.90 9.34
N TYR A 252 -6.66 -3.95 8.87
CA TYR A 252 -7.20 -2.89 9.68
C TYR A 252 -8.57 -3.26 10.27
N GLY A 253 -8.57 -3.50 11.56
CA GLY A 253 -9.81 -3.79 12.30
C GLY A 253 -10.35 -5.22 12.16
N ALA A 254 -9.65 -6.12 11.46
CA ALA A 254 -9.98 -7.54 11.36
C ALA A 254 -10.16 -8.24 12.74
N TRP A 255 -9.51 -7.71 13.75
CA TRP A 255 -9.57 -8.19 15.14
C TRP A 255 -10.85 -7.76 15.91
N ARG A 256 -11.70 -6.87 15.36
CA ARG A 256 -12.96 -6.49 15.99
C ARG A 256 -14.04 -7.51 15.68
N GLU A 257 -14.63 -8.10 16.70
CA GLU A 257 -15.60 -9.19 16.61
C GLU A 257 -16.80 -8.85 15.72
N CYS A 258 -17.43 -7.68 15.92
CA CYS A 258 -18.57 -7.24 15.12
C CYS A 258 -18.30 -7.21 13.60
N LYS A 259 -17.06 -6.96 13.19
CA LYS A 259 -16.68 -6.93 11.76
C LYS A 259 -16.52 -8.31 11.19
N ARG A 260 -15.95 -9.23 11.99
CA ARG A 260 -15.84 -10.64 11.62
C ARG A 260 -17.22 -11.25 11.47
N GLU A 261 -18.14 -10.93 12.37
CA GLU A 261 -19.53 -11.39 12.29
C GLU A 261 -20.25 -10.89 11.04
N THR A 262 -20.07 -9.61 10.69
CA THR A 262 -20.64 -9.04 9.46
C THR A 262 -20.06 -9.72 8.22
N ALA A 263 -18.74 -9.90 8.14
CA ALA A 263 -18.09 -10.58 7.03
C ALA A 263 -18.51 -12.07 6.94
N ALA A 264 -18.60 -12.76 8.08
CA ALA A 264 -18.99 -14.16 8.17
C ALA A 264 -20.38 -14.42 7.57
N LYS A 265 -21.36 -13.53 7.79
CA LYS A 265 -22.69 -13.63 7.19
C LYS A 265 -22.67 -13.79 5.67
N PHE A 266 -21.76 -13.08 5.00
CA PHE A 266 -21.60 -13.17 3.56
C PHE A 266 -20.73 -14.37 3.14
N ILE A 267 -19.68 -14.69 3.91
CA ILE A 267 -18.78 -15.80 3.62
C ILE A 267 -19.52 -17.15 3.68
N GLU A 268 -20.45 -17.29 4.61
CA GLU A 268 -21.17 -18.53 4.89
C GLU A 268 -22.41 -18.75 3.99
N THR A 269 -22.71 -17.87 3.03
CA THR A 269 -23.91 -18.00 2.18
C THR A 269 -23.84 -19.16 1.21
N ASN A 270 -22.69 -19.43 0.61
CA ASN A 270 -22.50 -20.50 -0.38
C ASN A 270 -21.01 -20.89 -0.44
N ASN A 271 -20.63 -21.78 -1.36
CA ASN A 271 -19.23 -22.11 -1.67
C ASN A 271 -18.54 -20.96 -2.40
N ASN A 272 -18.12 -19.96 -1.65
CA ASN A 272 -17.64 -18.68 -2.17
C ASN A 272 -16.11 -18.66 -2.41
N LEU A 273 -15.68 -17.84 -3.37
CA LEU A 273 -14.28 -17.43 -3.50
C LEU A 273 -14.07 -16.18 -2.63
N VAL A 274 -13.33 -16.33 -1.54
CA VAL A 274 -13.04 -15.24 -0.61
C VAL A 274 -11.59 -14.79 -0.77
N CYS A 275 -11.37 -13.55 -1.19
CA CYS A 275 -10.05 -12.93 -1.25
C CYS A 275 -9.89 -11.96 -0.06
N VAL A 276 -8.91 -12.23 0.79
CA VAL A 276 -8.57 -11.38 1.94
C VAL A 276 -7.31 -10.59 1.58
N ALA A 277 -7.48 -9.32 1.19
CA ALA A 277 -6.42 -8.50 0.64
C ALA A 277 -5.90 -7.47 1.64
N THR A 278 -4.58 -7.31 1.69
CA THR A 278 -3.89 -6.28 2.46
C THR A 278 -2.61 -5.84 1.76
N GLY A 279 -2.14 -4.63 2.05
CA GLY A 279 -0.85 -4.13 1.58
C GLY A 279 0.26 -4.21 2.63
N THR A 280 0.01 -4.82 3.79
CA THR A 280 0.95 -4.81 4.92
C THR A 280 1.09 -6.17 5.59
N ASN A 281 0.19 -6.53 6.50
CA ASN A 281 0.32 -7.73 7.32
C ASN A 281 -0.82 -8.70 7.08
N ILE A 282 -0.56 -9.75 6.30
CA ILE A 282 -1.58 -10.75 5.94
C ILE A 282 -2.00 -11.61 7.13
N ASP A 283 -1.08 -11.94 8.03
CA ASP A 283 -1.40 -12.78 9.17
C ASP A 283 -2.41 -12.09 10.08
N ARG A 284 -2.25 -10.77 10.24
CA ARG A 284 -3.22 -9.96 10.97
C ARG A 284 -4.59 -9.94 10.32
N ALA A 285 -4.64 -9.95 9.00
CA ALA A 285 -5.88 -9.97 8.24
C ALA A 285 -6.67 -11.27 8.40
N LEU A 286 -5.96 -12.37 8.73
CA LEU A 286 -6.55 -13.71 8.88
C LEU A 286 -7.03 -14.04 10.30
N ILE A 287 -6.83 -13.16 11.27
CA ILE A 287 -7.25 -13.41 12.66
C ILE A 287 -8.75 -13.70 12.74
N GLY A 288 -9.08 -14.88 13.27
CA GLY A 288 -10.46 -15.33 13.48
C GLY A 288 -11.21 -15.73 12.20
N THR A 289 -10.53 -15.80 11.06
CA THR A 289 -11.10 -16.35 9.82
C THR A 289 -11.27 -17.86 9.94
N ARG A 290 -12.46 -18.37 9.59
CA ARG A 290 -12.78 -19.81 9.62
C ARG A 290 -12.92 -20.33 8.20
N GLY A 291 -12.51 -21.58 7.95
CA GLY A 291 -12.65 -22.23 6.66
C GLY A 291 -11.34 -22.77 6.11
N HIS A 292 -11.35 -23.19 4.85
CA HIS A 292 -10.14 -23.61 4.14
C HIS A 292 -9.34 -22.40 3.69
N ILE A 293 -8.23 -22.17 4.35
CA ILE A 293 -7.32 -21.04 4.06
C ILE A 293 -6.17 -21.56 3.20
N GLU A 294 -6.03 -21.00 2.01
CA GLU A 294 -4.94 -21.29 1.09
C GLU A 294 -3.64 -20.58 1.52
N VAL A 295 -2.53 -21.06 0.97
CA VAL A 295 -1.22 -20.41 1.15
C VAL A 295 -1.28 -18.97 0.63
N PRO A 296 -0.83 -17.97 1.39
CA PRO A 296 -0.83 -16.58 0.97
C PRO A 296 -0.11 -16.37 -0.36
N ILE A 297 -0.66 -15.49 -1.20
CA ILE A 297 0.03 -14.98 -2.39
C ILE A 297 0.59 -13.60 -2.01
N THR A 298 1.91 -13.46 -2.06
CA THR A 298 2.59 -12.21 -1.74
C THR A 298 3.18 -11.59 -2.99
N VAL A 299 2.93 -10.29 -3.20
CA VAL A 299 3.60 -9.46 -4.19
C VAL A 299 4.07 -8.18 -3.52
N ALA A 300 5.37 -8.04 -3.39
CA ALA A 300 6.01 -6.87 -2.81
C ALA A 300 6.25 -5.76 -3.85
N TYR A 301 6.55 -4.55 -3.40
CA TYR A 301 6.91 -3.47 -4.33
C TYR A 301 8.24 -3.77 -5.07
N LEU A 302 9.14 -4.48 -4.41
CA LEU A 302 10.36 -5.02 -5.00
C LEU A 302 10.08 -5.80 -6.28
N ASP A 303 9.08 -6.70 -6.25
CA ASP A 303 8.71 -7.53 -7.40
C ASP A 303 8.25 -6.69 -8.60
N LEU A 304 7.53 -5.60 -8.33
CA LEU A 304 7.06 -4.69 -9.39
C LEU A 304 8.22 -3.96 -10.06
N ILE A 305 9.20 -3.48 -9.27
CA ILE A 305 10.38 -2.77 -9.81
C ILE A 305 11.25 -3.74 -10.63
N GLU A 306 11.46 -4.96 -10.15
CA GLU A 306 12.22 -5.99 -10.87
C GLU A 306 11.53 -6.35 -12.19
N ALA A 307 10.24 -6.61 -12.13
CA ALA A 307 9.46 -6.95 -13.33
C ALA A 307 9.45 -5.83 -14.37
N LYS A 308 9.45 -4.55 -13.95
CA LYS A 308 9.62 -3.40 -14.85
C LYS A 308 10.94 -3.48 -15.64
N ARG A 309 11.97 -4.08 -15.06
CA ARG A 309 13.29 -4.30 -15.71
C ARG A 309 13.37 -5.61 -16.46
N GLY A 310 12.32 -6.42 -16.49
CA GLY A 310 12.33 -7.76 -17.07
C GLY A 310 13.04 -8.78 -16.21
N GLU A 311 13.13 -8.52 -14.92
CA GLU A 311 13.79 -9.34 -13.91
C GLU A 311 12.76 -9.95 -12.93
N GLY A 312 13.25 -10.75 -11.98
CA GLY A 312 12.42 -11.39 -10.97
C GLY A 312 11.76 -12.70 -11.43
N TYR A 313 11.04 -13.33 -10.51
CA TYR A 313 10.55 -14.71 -10.68
C TYR A 313 9.55 -14.91 -11.84
N LEU A 314 8.81 -13.87 -12.24
CA LEU A 314 7.86 -13.98 -13.36
C LEU A 314 8.55 -13.98 -14.73
N PHE A 315 9.78 -13.43 -14.82
CA PHE A 315 10.53 -13.28 -16.09
C PHE A 315 11.61 -14.35 -16.28
N GLN A 316 11.85 -15.20 -15.27
CA GLN A 316 12.79 -16.32 -15.40
C GLN A 316 12.31 -17.32 -16.46
N PRO A 317 13.22 -18.12 -17.04
CA PRO A 317 12.85 -19.19 -17.98
C PRO A 317 11.77 -20.11 -17.39
N GLY A 318 10.65 -20.26 -18.10
CA GLY A 318 9.46 -20.99 -17.62
C GLY A 318 8.55 -20.21 -16.66
N GLY A 319 8.89 -18.96 -16.32
CA GLY A 319 8.03 -18.06 -15.57
C GLY A 319 6.86 -17.52 -16.39
N PHE A 320 5.91 -16.90 -15.73
CA PHE A 320 4.64 -16.42 -16.34
C PHE A 320 4.84 -15.49 -17.54
N CYS A 321 5.89 -14.66 -17.53
CA CYS A 321 6.20 -13.67 -18.56
C CYS A 321 7.19 -14.17 -19.64
N SER A 322 7.70 -15.40 -19.51
CA SER A 322 8.79 -15.90 -20.35
C SER A 322 8.48 -15.95 -21.85
N ASP A 323 7.20 -16.18 -22.21
CA ASP A 323 6.78 -16.33 -23.61
C ASP A 323 6.68 -14.98 -24.34
N ASN A 324 6.44 -13.87 -23.64
CA ASN A 324 6.35 -12.54 -24.22
C ASN A 324 6.82 -11.45 -23.22
N PRO A 325 8.11 -11.43 -22.89
CA PRO A 325 8.63 -10.56 -21.84
C PRO A 325 8.44 -9.06 -22.13
N GLN A 326 8.62 -8.63 -23.38
CA GLN A 326 8.47 -7.22 -23.75
C GLN A 326 7.03 -6.72 -23.55
N TYR A 327 6.03 -7.51 -23.98
CA TYR A 327 4.63 -7.15 -23.74
C TYR A 327 4.35 -6.90 -22.27
N TRP A 328 4.85 -7.78 -21.38
CA TRP A 328 4.64 -7.65 -19.96
C TRP A 328 5.40 -6.49 -19.31
N GLN A 329 6.61 -6.18 -19.79
CA GLN A 329 7.36 -5.00 -19.36
C GLN A 329 6.63 -3.70 -19.73
N ASP A 330 6.05 -3.63 -20.92
CA ASP A 330 5.29 -2.46 -21.38
C ASP A 330 4.09 -2.15 -20.48
N GLN A 331 3.47 -3.17 -19.86
CA GLN A 331 2.39 -3.00 -18.89
C GLN A 331 2.86 -2.44 -17.53
N LEU A 332 4.15 -2.36 -17.29
CA LEU A 332 4.77 -1.83 -16.07
C LEU A 332 5.41 -0.46 -16.28
N SER A 333 5.27 0.13 -17.46
CA SER A 333 5.87 1.42 -17.80
C SER A 333 5.44 2.57 -16.87
N ASP A 334 4.28 2.46 -16.23
CA ASP A 334 3.74 3.43 -15.29
C ASP A 334 4.20 3.20 -13.83
N ILE A 335 4.91 2.12 -13.53
CA ILE A 335 5.49 1.90 -12.19
C ILE A 335 6.57 2.94 -11.94
N VAL A 336 6.44 3.65 -10.83
CA VAL A 336 7.35 4.71 -10.41
C VAL A 336 8.55 4.10 -9.69
N ASP A 337 9.77 4.44 -10.09
CA ASP A 337 10.97 4.00 -9.40
C ASP A 337 11.12 4.69 -8.04
N VAL A 338 11.96 4.14 -7.17
CA VAL A 338 12.14 4.64 -5.81
C VAL A 338 13.50 5.30 -5.64
N ALA A 339 13.48 6.48 -5.03
CA ALA A 339 14.65 7.07 -4.43
C ALA A 339 14.42 7.28 -2.93
N SER A 340 15.45 7.12 -2.14
CA SER A 340 15.41 7.36 -0.69
C SER A 340 16.54 8.32 -0.28
N LEU A 341 16.19 9.28 0.57
CA LEU A 341 17.10 10.28 1.10
C LEU A 341 17.00 10.33 2.62
N ALA A 342 18.11 10.08 3.32
CA ALA A 342 18.20 10.32 4.74
C ALA A 342 18.72 11.77 4.97
N LEU A 343 17.99 12.55 5.76
CA LEU A 343 18.37 13.87 6.19
C LEU A 343 18.42 13.96 7.71
N ASP A 344 19.52 14.47 8.23
CA ASP A 344 19.70 14.76 9.65
C ASP A 344 19.10 16.11 10.02
N ALA A 345 18.46 16.19 11.17
CA ALA A 345 17.93 17.43 11.72
C ALA A 345 19.01 18.40 12.20
N GLY A 346 20.27 17.94 12.26
CA GLY A 346 21.44 18.74 12.65
C GLY A 346 21.70 18.76 14.16
N VAL A 347 22.97 18.83 14.52
CA VAL A 347 23.43 18.83 15.93
C VAL A 347 22.92 20.06 16.66
N ASP A 348 22.91 21.23 16.03
CA ASP A 348 22.43 22.48 16.63
C ASP A 348 20.96 22.42 17.05
N LEU A 349 20.13 21.70 16.28
CA LEU A 349 18.72 21.49 16.59
C LEU A 349 18.53 20.49 17.73
N VAL A 350 19.44 19.52 17.85
CA VAL A 350 19.49 18.55 18.94
C VAL A 350 19.85 19.25 20.25
N ASP A 351 20.86 20.12 20.23
CA ASP A 351 21.31 20.85 21.40
C ASP A 351 20.24 21.84 21.89
N GLU A 352 19.61 22.57 20.98
CA GLU A 352 18.51 23.49 21.31
C GLU A 352 17.29 22.73 21.92
N LEU A 353 17.02 21.51 21.46
CA LEU A 353 15.96 20.68 22.02
C LEU A 353 16.35 20.09 23.37
N ASN A 354 17.60 19.72 23.57
CA ASN A 354 18.10 19.20 24.85
C ASN A 354 18.04 20.28 25.93
N ASP A 355 18.33 21.54 25.59
CA ASP A 355 18.22 22.68 26.49
C ASP A 355 16.77 22.96 26.93
N LEU A 356 15.78 22.58 26.08
CA LEU A 356 14.36 22.76 26.34
C LEU A 356 13.70 21.57 27.08
N THR A 357 14.40 20.45 27.17
CA THR A 357 13.85 19.22 27.74
C THR A 357 14.87 18.52 28.61
N ASP A 358 14.51 18.19 29.87
CA ASP A 358 15.35 17.39 30.78
C ASP A 358 15.59 15.94 30.31
N GLU A 359 15.25 15.62 29.06
CA GLU A 359 15.37 14.25 28.50
C GLU A 359 16.67 14.08 27.71
N LYS A 360 17.37 13.00 28.00
CA LYS A 360 18.66 12.63 27.37
C LYS A 360 18.59 12.32 25.87
N ARG A 361 17.41 12.27 25.23
CA ARG A 361 17.27 12.04 23.77
C ARG A 361 16.12 12.88 23.21
N PRO A 362 16.40 13.73 22.22
CA PRO A 362 15.36 14.48 21.54
C PRO A 362 14.40 13.53 20.80
N ASN A 363 13.12 13.90 20.79
CA ASN A 363 12.04 13.13 20.18
C ASN A 363 11.33 14.01 19.16
N MET A 364 11.16 13.51 17.93
CA MET A 364 10.48 14.25 16.85
C MET A 364 9.07 14.70 17.23
N ALA A 365 8.36 13.98 18.10
CA ALA A 365 7.05 14.43 18.58
C ALA A 365 7.11 15.72 19.38
N LYS A 366 8.22 16.02 20.06
CA LYS A 366 8.43 17.29 20.75
C LYS A 366 8.78 18.41 19.78
N VAL A 367 9.56 18.14 18.76
CA VAL A 367 9.87 19.09 17.68
C VAL A 367 8.58 19.64 17.08
N PHE A 368 7.65 18.79 16.74
CA PHE A 368 6.39 19.17 16.09
C PHE A 368 5.28 19.57 17.06
N ASP A 369 5.53 19.61 18.38
CA ASP A 369 4.59 20.23 19.34
C ASP A 369 4.46 21.73 19.04
N LYS A 370 3.24 22.23 18.98
CA LYS A 370 2.92 23.63 18.65
C LYS A 370 3.66 24.67 19.53
N ARG A 371 4.16 24.27 20.69
CA ARG A 371 4.95 25.14 21.59
C ARG A 371 6.34 25.46 21.06
N ASN A 372 6.86 24.64 20.15
CA ASN A 372 8.20 24.74 19.60
C ASN A 372 8.20 25.34 18.17
N SER A 373 7.39 26.37 17.94
CA SER A 373 7.20 27.00 16.63
C SER A 373 8.49 27.55 16.02
N HIS A 374 9.46 28.00 16.83
CA HIS A 374 10.77 28.48 16.35
C HIS A 374 11.61 27.35 15.73
N ILE A 375 11.60 26.16 16.34
CA ILE A 375 12.27 24.97 15.81
C ILE A 375 11.60 24.53 14.50
N GLN A 376 10.26 24.49 14.49
CA GLN A 376 9.49 24.17 13.28
C GLN A 376 9.79 25.13 12.13
N THR A 377 10.02 26.43 12.44
CA THR A 377 10.42 27.41 11.45
C THR A 377 11.77 27.07 10.82
N LYS A 378 12.78 26.69 11.62
CA LYS A 378 14.09 26.26 11.13
C LYS A 378 13.97 25.02 10.24
N ILE A 379 13.18 24.01 10.66
CA ILE A 379 12.96 22.79 9.89
C ILE A 379 12.28 23.08 8.55
N ILE A 380 11.22 23.88 8.51
CA ILE A 380 10.57 24.25 7.26
C ILE A 380 11.55 24.97 6.34
N LYS A 381 12.36 25.88 6.86
CA LYS A 381 13.37 26.56 6.07
C LYS A 381 14.39 25.57 5.51
N SER A 382 14.94 24.68 6.32
CA SER A 382 15.97 23.73 5.87
C SER A 382 15.47 22.68 4.88
N LEU A 383 14.18 22.29 4.94
CA LEU A 383 13.60 21.27 4.07
C LEU A 383 12.93 21.80 2.80
N LEU A 384 12.35 23.00 2.88
CA LEU A 384 11.42 23.51 1.86
C LEU A 384 11.80 24.90 1.34
N PHE A 385 12.74 25.58 1.98
CA PHE A 385 13.20 26.92 1.60
C PHE A 385 14.67 27.09 1.88
N ASP A 386 15.40 27.38 0.87
CA ASP A 386 16.83 27.39 1.02
C ASP A 386 17.54 28.66 0.54
N GLU A 387 17.28 29.75 1.21
CA GLU A 387 18.14 30.92 1.04
C GLU A 387 19.39 30.89 1.95
N ASP A 388 19.35 30.13 3.08
CA ASP A 388 20.40 30.09 4.10
C ASP A 388 20.92 28.68 4.47
N TYR A 389 20.30 27.59 4.02
CA TYR A 389 20.54 26.25 4.55
C TYR A 389 20.82 25.14 3.52
N GLY A 390 20.97 25.44 2.23
CA GLY A 390 21.20 24.50 1.13
C GLY A 390 19.91 24.15 0.35
N ALA A 391 19.96 23.39 -0.75
CA ALA A 391 18.83 23.17 -1.65
C ALA A 391 17.62 22.54 -0.97
N ASP A 392 16.43 23.03 -1.27
CA ASP A 392 15.17 22.48 -0.79
C ASP A 392 14.85 21.12 -1.44
N VAL A 393 13.92 20.34 -0.84
CA VAL A 393 13.55 19.02 -1.36
C VAL A 393 12.93 19.10 -2.77
N PHE A 394 12.24 20.19 -3.12
CA PHE A 394 11.74 20.41 -4.48
C PHE A 394 12.87 20.61 -5.48
N GLY A 395 13.89 21.44 -5.11
CA GLY A 395 15.07 21.69 -5.92
C GLY A 395 15.90 20.42 -6.08
N MET A 396 16.24 19.75 -5.00
CA MET A 396 16.97 18.48 -5.03
C MET A 396 16.30 17.43 -5.92
N TYR A 397 14.96 17.35 -5.87
CA TYR A 397 14.21 16.45 -6.74
C TYR A 397 14.33 16.88 -8.22
N ALA A 398 14.09 18.16 -8.50
CA ALA A 398 14.10 18.71 -9.86
C ALA A 398 15.48 18.58 -10.52
N ASP A 399 16.55 18.83 -9.80
CA ASP A 399 17.93 18.70 -10.26
C ASP A 399 18.30 17.26 -10.62
N GLN A 400 17.81 16.29 -9.83
CA GLN A 400 18.14 14.89 -10.01
C GLN A 400 17.23 14.17 -11.03
N TYR A 401 15.93 14.52 -11.08
CA TYR A 401 14.90 13.75 -11.80
C TYR A 401 14.08 14.58 -12.79
N GLY A 402 14.35 15.88 -12.88
CA GLY A 402 13.60 16.80 -13.71
C GLY A 402 12.37 17.40 -13.03
N SER A 403 11.94 18.53 -13.57
CA SER A 403 10.79 19.27 -13.05
C SER A 403 9.46 18.61 -13.44
N ILE A 404 8.50 18.65 -12.52
CA ILE A 404 7.10 18.21 -12.72
C ILE A 404 6.21 19.44 -12.61
N GLU A 405 5.16 19.48 -13.43
CA GLU A 405 4.16 20.52 -13.37
C GLU A 405 3.37 20.42 -12.04
N HIS A 406 3.28 21.53 -11.32
CA HIS A 406 2.61 21.63 -10.01
C HIS A 406 3.04 20.54 -9.00
N PRO A 407 4.34 20.46 -8.66
CA PRO A 407 4.84 19.42 -7.77
C PRO A 407 4.27 19.58 -6.35
N ALA A 408 4.02 18.45 -5.70
CA ALA A 408 3.57 18.41 -4.33
C ALA A 408 4.50 17.56 -3.45
N ILE A 409 4.67 17.96 -2.20
CA ILE A 409 5.34 17.19 -1.15
C ILE A 409 4.30 16.84 -0.07
N MET A 410 4.34 15.61 0.42
CA MET A 410 3.53 15.20 1.55
C MET A 410 4.40 14.94 2.77
N MET A 411 4.17 15.69 3.84
CA MET A 411 4.94 15.63 5.08
C MET A 411 4.12 14.95 6.18
N PHE A 412 4.62 13.82 6.69
CA PHE A 412 4.03 13.12 7.82
C PHE A 412 4.75 13.46 9.11
N ILE A 413 4.06 14.16 10.00
CA ILE A 413 4.60 14.56 11.30
C ILE A 413 4.02 13.72 12.44
N PRO A 414 4.77 13.47 13.52
CA PRO A 414 4.19 13.00 14.77
C PRO A 414 3.39 14.13 15.38
N GLY A 415 2.27 13.81 16.03
CA GLY A 415 1.48 14.84 16.73
C GLY A 415 -0.02 14.74 16.49
N LYS A 416 -0.70 15.83 16.73
CA LYS A 416 -2.16 15.97 16.70
C LYS A 416 -2.57 17.02 15.64
N LYS A 417 -3.87 17.15 15.40
CA LYS A 417 -4.46 18.18 14.54
C LYS A 417 -3.90 19.59 14.79
N ALA A 418 -3.76 19.98 16.07
CA ALA A 418 -3.27 21.30 16.43
C ALA A 418 -1.83 21.55 15.96
N ASP A 419 -1.00 20.50 15.94
CA ASP A 419 0.40 20.58 15.52
C ASP A 419 0.49 20.70 13.99
N VAL A 420 -0.35 19.95 13.25
CA VAL A 420 -0.49 20.06 11.79
C VAL A 420 -0.91 21.49 11.39
N ASN A 421 -1.95 22.03 12.03
CA ASN A 421 -2.45 23.37 11.73
C ASN A 421 -1.42 24.46 12.06
N ASN A 422 -0.66 24.28 13.16
CA ASN A 422 0.42 25.20 13.52
C ASN A 422 1.53 25.20 12.47
N LEU A 423 1.98 24.01 12.03
CA LEU A 423 3.01 23.89 11.02
C LEU A 423 2.59 24.50 9.68
N VAL A 424 1.35 24.29 9.26
CA VAL A 424 0.78 24.93 8.06
C VAL A 424 0.73 26.44 8.19
N LYS A 425 0.39 26.98 9.38
CA LYS A 425 0.40 28.42 9.65
C LYS A 425 1.81 29.01 9.52
N ILE A 426 2.81 28.34 10.09
CA ILE A 426 4.22 28.72 9.99
C ILE A 426 4.65 28.70 8.52
N GLY A 427 4.35 27.63 7.80
CA GLY A 427 4.67 27.49 6.39
C GLY A 427 4.09 28.62 5.54
N LYS A 428 2.81 28.94 5.73
CA LYS A 428 2.16 30.09 5.04
C LYS A 428 2.79 31.42 5.35
N SER A 429 3.39 31.61 6.53
CA SER A 429 4.09 32.85 6.90
C SER A 429 5.47 32.95 6.25
N ILE A 430 6.15 31.81 6.04
CA ILE A 430 7.48 31.75 5.42
C ILE A 430 7.37 31.79 3.89
N ALA A 431 6.42 30.99 3.33
CA ALA A 431 6.20 30.87 1.88
C ALA A 431 4.73 31.04 1.52
N PRO A 432 4.25 32.26 1.46
CA PRO A 432 2.86 32.53 1.14
C PRO A 432 2.49 32.17 -0.32
N HIS A 433 3.47 32.00 -1.20
CA HIS A 433 3.28 31.61 -2.60
C HIS A 433 3.13 30.10 -2.82
N TYR A 434 3.40 29.26 -1.79
CA TYR A 434 3.12 27.84 -1.83
C TYR A 434 1.69 27.54 -1.35
N ASN A 435 1.10 26.51 -1.92
CA ASN A 435 -0.15 25.95 -1.38
C ASN A 435 0.15 25.11 -0.16
N TRP A 436 -0.36 25.52 1.00
CA TRP A 436 -0.20 24.77 2.26
C TRP A 436 -1.53 24.14 2.66
N ILE A 437 -1.55 22.82 2.80
CA ILE A 437 -2.74 22.04 3.09
C ILE A 437 -2.54 21.24 4.37
N ALA A 438 -3.47 21.40 5.33
CA ALA A 438 -3.54 20.58 6.53
C ALA A 438 -4.49 19.40 6.31
N LEU A 439 -4.01 18.18 6.49
CA LEU A 439 -4.84 16.98 6.42
C LEU A 439 -4.97 16.29 7.78
N HIS A 440 -6.18 16.25 8.31
CA HIS A 440 -6.54 15.55 9.53
C HIS A 440 -8.00 15.08 9.52
N GLY A 441 -8.33 14.08 10.36
CA GLY A 441 -9.58 13.32 10.30
C GLY A 441 -10.86 14.06 10.71
N ASP A 442 -10.73 15.26 11.32
CA ASP A 442 -11.90 16.00 11.78
C ASP A 442 -12.56 16.82 10.65
N ASP A 443 -11.76 17.28 9.67
CA ASP A 443 -12.22 18.19 8.63
C ASP A 443 -12.45 17.47 7.29
N HIS A 444 -11.87 16.27 7.11
CA HIS A 444 -11.90 15.55 5.85
C HIS A 444 -12.12 14.04 6.04
N THR A 445 -12.93 13.45 5.15
CA THR A 445 -12.77 12.03 4.79
C THR A 445 -11.59 11.90 3.82
N ASN A 446 -11.06 10.70 3.62
CA ASN A 446 -9.97 10.53 2.63
C ASN A 446 -10.33 11.03 1.23
N ARG A 447 -11.59 10.86 0.81
CA ARG A 447 -12.09 11.33 -0.50
C ARG A 447 -12.13 12.86 -0.59
N THR A 448 -12.67 13.52 0.42
CA THR A 448 -12.72 15.00 0.46
C THR A 448 -11.32 15.59 0.58
N ALA A 449 -10.41 14.92 1.29
CA ALA A 449 -9.00 15.29 1.39
C ALA A 449 -8.29 15.18 0.03
N GLU A 450 -8.46 14.06 -0.67
CA GLU A 450 -7.86 13.87 -2.00
C GLU A 450 -8.38 14.89 -3.01
N LYS A 451 -9.68 15.14 -3.00
CA LYS A 451 -10.29 16.16 -3.85
C LYS A 451 -9.77 17.56 -3.51
N ALA A 452 -9.73 17.94 -2.24
CA ALA A 452 -9.23 19.24 -1.79
C ALA A 452 -7.77 19.47 -2.22
N VAL A 453 -6.93 18.46 -2.14
CA VAL A 453 -5.54 18.53 -2.61
C VAL A 453 -5.47 18.68 -4.13
N LYS A 454 -6.22 17.88 -4.88
CA LYS A 454 -6.28 17.99 -6.35
C LYS A 454 -6.81 19.35 -6.80
N ASP A 455 -7.83 19.86 -6.13
CA ASP A 455 -8.41 21.18 -6.43
C ASP A 455 -7.41 22.31 -6.11
N ALA A 456 -6.69 22.23 -4.99
CA ALA A 456 -5.65 23.19 -4.62
C ALA A 456 -4.47 23.18 -5.62
N ILE A 457 -4.04 22.01 -6.07
CA ILE A 457 -2.99 21.87 -7.09
C ILE A 457 -3.47 22.52 -8.42
N LYS A 458 -4.73 22.28 -8.82
CA LYS A 458 -5.30 22.87 -10.03
C LYS A 458 -5.52 24.38 -9.95
N ALA A 459 -5.81 24.91 -8.76
CA ALA A 459 -6.07 26.33 -8.54
C ALA A 459 -4.82 27.24 -8.73
N GLY A 460 -3.64 26.64 -8.91
CA GLY A 460 -2.46 27.35 -9.36
C GLY A 460 -1.60 27.87 -8.22
N GLY A 461 -0.75 27.04 -7.67
CA GLY A 461 0.47 27.42 -6.95
C GLY A 461 1.63 26.69 -7.62
N GLU A 462 2.80 27.29 -7.61
CA GLU A 462 4.00 26.66 -8.19
C GLU A 462 4.33 25.35 -7.48
N LYS A 463 4.14 25.31 -6.15
CA LYS A 463 4.49 24.17 -5.28
C LYS A 463 3.39 23.96 -4.23
N THR A 464 3.13 22.71 -3.87
CA THR A 464 2.15 22.35 -2.83
C THR A 464 2.79 21.55 -1.71
N VAL A 465 2.54 21.94 -0.47
CA VAL A 465 2.98 21.20 0.73
C VAL A 465 1.77 20.73 1.52
N ILE A 466 1.70 19.42 1.69
CA ILE A 466 0.61 18.73 2.39
C ILE A 466 1.16 18.25 3.72
N VAL A 467 0.60 18.69 4.83
CA VAL A 467 1.03 18.27 6.18
C VAL A 467 -0.02 17.38 6.80
N SER A 468 0.38 16.22 7.31
CA SER A 468 -0.53 15.26 7.93
C SER A 468 0.10 14.59 9.17
N CYS A 469 -0.73 14.24 10.14
CA CYS A 469 -0.33 13.39 11.26
C CYS A 469 -0.76 11.92 11.11
N GLY A 470 -1.30 11.53 9.95
CA GLY A 470 -1.71 10.16 9.67
C GLY A 470 -2.77 10.00 8.58
N MET A 471 -3.60 11.03 8.35
CA MET A 471 -4.55 11.01 7.24
C MET A 471 -3.83 10.99 5.89
N GLY A 472 -4.44 10.36 4.88
CA GLY A 472 -3.81 10.21 3.57
C GLY A 472 -2.74 9.12 3.49
N ALA A 473 -2.38 8.48 4.62
CA ALA A 473 -1.48 7.32 4.60
C ALA A 473 -2.12 6.10 3.90
N ARG A 474 -3.45 6.01 3.86
CA ARG A 474 -4.20 4.93 3.21
C ARG A 474 -5.18 5.49 2.18
N SER A 475 -5.41 4.76 1.09
CA SER A 475 -6.42 5.08 0.06
C SER A 475 -6.38 6.52 -0.46
N PHE A 476 -5.17 7.08 -0.67
CA PHE A 476 -4.95 8.45 -1.13
C PHE A 476 -4.06 8.43 -2.39
N SER A 477 -4.53 9.02 -3.49
CA SER A 477 -3.89 8.92 -4.80
C SER A 477 -3.83 10.27 -5.51
N VAL A 478 -2.69 10.96 -5.36
CA VAL A 478 -2.39 12.24 -6.01
C VAL A 478 -1.10 12.10 -6.80
N PRO A 479 -1.14 12.09 -8.13
CA PRO A 479 0.04 11.89 -8.99
C PRO A 479 1.14 12.94 -8.80
N ASN A 480 0.76 14.18 -8.49
CA ASN A 480 1.68 15.29 -8.32
C ASN A 480 2.60 15.17 -7.10
N ILE A 481 2.34 14.24 -6.16
CA ILE A 481 3.22 14.05 -5.01
C ILE A 481 4.54 13.42 -5.50
N ILE A 482 5.57 14.24 -5.56
CA ILE A 482 6.93 13.84 -5.96
C ILE A 482 7.74 13.27 -4.81
N SER A 483 7.46 13.76 -3.59
CA SER A 483 8.20 13.36 -2.41
C SER A 483 7.27 13.16 -1.20
N VAL A 484 7.65 12.22 -0.35
CA VAL A 484 7.10 12.04 0.99
C VAL A 484 8.20 12.28 2.00
N ILE A 485 8.00 13.25 2.90
CA ILE A 485 8.88 13.51 4.03
C ILE A 485 8.30 12.82 5.26
N ASN A 486 9.00 11.83 5.78
CA ASN A 486 8.62 11.12 7.00
C ASN A 486 9.42 11.66 8.19
N CYS A 487 8.73 12.38 9.09
CA CYS A 487 9.31 12.95 10.31
C CYS A 487 8.94 12.12 11.56
N LYS A 488 8.58 10.86 11.41
CA LYS A 488 8.19 9.99 12.54
C LYS A 488 9.34 9.07 12.93
N ASP A 489 9.82 9.23 14.15
CA ASP A 489 10.68 8.22 14.77
C ASP A 489 9.80 7.03 15.22
N GLY A 490 9.96 5.87 14.58
CA GLY A 490 9.36 4.64 15.02
C GLY A 490 7.84 4.56 14.81
N GLY A 491 7.40 4.40 13.60
CA GLY A 491 6.08 3.84 13.25
C GLY A 491 6.25 2.36 12.92
N GLY A 492 5.17 1.56 13.02
CA GLY A 492 5.22 0.20 12.48
C GLY A 492 5.55 0.25 10.97
N VAL A 493 6.37 -0.67 10.49
CA VAL A 493 6.87 -0.71 9.09
C VAL A 493 5.74 -0.57 8.08
N GLY A 494 4.63 -1.29 8.28
CA GLY A 494 3.51 -1.24 7.36
C GLY A 494 2.87 0.16 7.20
N ALA A 495 2.80 0.96 8.28
CA ALA A 495 2.28 2.33 8.20
C ALA A 495 3.25 3.24 7.44
N ALA A 496 4.55 3.10 7.70
CA ALA A 496 5.59 3.88 7.04
C ALA A 496 5.69 3.55 5.55
N VAL A 497 5.60 2.28 5.17
CA VAL A 497 5.56 1.83 3.77
C VAL A 497 4.34 2.40 3.04
N GLN A 498 3.17 2.38 3.67
CA GLN A 498 1.97 2.98 3.10
C GLN A 498 2.09 4.50 2.93
N GLN A 499 2.73 5.20 3.88
CA GLN A 499 3.02 6.63 3.76
C GLN A 499 3.99 6.90 2.62
N ALA A 500 5.13 6.21 2.59
CA ALA A 500 6.13 6.32 1.54
C ALA A 500 5.54 6.09 0.14
N SER A 501 4.64 5.13 0.00
CA SER A 501 4.00 4.81 -1.28
C SER A 501 3.17 5.96 -1.90
N ARG A 502 2.95 7.07 -1.19
CA ARG A 502 2.19 8.21 -1.76
C ARG A 502 2.94 8.90 -2.89
N CYS A 503 4.28 9.01 -2.81
CA CYS A 503 5.08 9.53 -3.92
C CYS A 503 5.21 8.54 -5.10
N LEU A 504 4.81 7.29 -4.93
CA LEU A 504 4.84 6.26 -5.97
C LEU A 504 3.54 6.18 -6.79
N THR A 505 2.63 7.16 -6.66
CA THR A 505 1.43 7.22 -7.50
C THR A 505 1.82 7.59 -8.92
N PRO A 506 1.47 6.78 -9.94
CA PRO A 506 1.78 7.09 -11.33
C PRO A 506 1.10 8.35 -11.83
N GLY A 507 1.68 8.99 -12.83
CA GLY A 507 1.13 10.15 -13.54
C GLY A 507 2.03 11.38 -13.49
N CYS A 508 1.62 12.45 -14.17
CA CYS A 508 2.39 13.70 -14.32
C CYS A 508 3.80 13.50 -14.89
N ASN A 509 4.00 12.49 -15.74
CA ASN A 509 5.30 12.10 -16.30
C ASN A 509 6.40 11.80 -15.25
N LYS A 510 5.97 11.51 -14.02
CA LYS A 510 6.85 11.19 -12.91
C LYS A 510 7.44 9.78 -13.08
N THR A 511 8.76 9.69 -13.10
CA THR A 511 9.49 8.42 -13.22
C THR A 511 9.97 7.90 -11.87
N VAL A 512 10.23 8.80 -10.90
CA VAL A 512 10.78 8.49 -9.59
C VAL A 512 9.93 9.11 -8.48
N GLY A 513 9.75 8.42 -7.37
CA GLY A 513 9.22 8.93 -6.13
C GLY A 513 10.30 9.03 -5.07
N LEU A 514 10.47 10.19 -4.43
CA LEU A 514 11.50 10.43 -3.42
C LEU A 514 10.92 10.26 -2.01
N VAL A 515 11.43 9.28 -1.28
CA VAL A 515 11.13 9.08 0.14
C VAL A 515 12.21 9.75 0.98
N VAL A 516 11.86 10.78 1.72
CA VAL A 516 12.77 11.50 2.62
C VAL A 516 12.53 11.03 4.04
N ASN A 517 13.56 10.48 4.67
CA ASN A 517 13.57 10.17 6.09
C ASN A 517 14.26 11.30 6.85
N TYR A 518 13.47 12.13 7.53
CA TYR A 518 13.97 13.24 8.32
C TYR A 518 13.98 12.86 9.81
N SER A 519 15.16 12.70 10.39
CA SER A 519 15.33 12.24 11.76
C SER A 519 16.52 12.87 12.44
N PHE A 520 16.71 12.59 13.74
CA PHE A 520 17.91 12.96 14.49
C PHE A 520 19.09 11.99 14.27
N ASN A 521 18.95 11.02 13.43
CA ASN A 521 19.99 10.05 13.12
C ASN A 521 19.88 9.64 11.66
N SER A 522 20.72 10.24 10.82
CA SER A 522 20.81 9.94 9.39
C SER A 522 21.40 8.56 9.07
N ASP A 523 22.02 7.92 10.07
CA ASP A 523 22.59 6.58 9.91
C ASP A 523 21.52 5.47 10.01
N ARG A 524 20.24 5.85 10.10
CA ARG A 524 19.12 4.88 10.12
C ARG A 524 18.54 4.69 8.74
N THR A 525 18.34 3.42 8.38
CA THR A 525 17.51 3.05 7.23
C THR A 525 16.06 3.48 7.46
N SER A 526 15.40 3.97 6.41
CA SER A 526 13.96 4.24 6.47
C SER A 526 13.18 2.93 6.63
N SER A 527 11.98 3.01 7.18
CA SER A 527 11.09 1.83 7.26
C SER A 527 10.75 1.27 5.88
N PHE A 528 10.79 2.09 4.83
CA PHE A 528 10.55 1.65 3.46
C PHE A 528 11.74 0.85 2.91
N GLU A 529 12.96 1.32 3.12
CA GLU A 529 14.19 0.57 2.78
C GLU A 529 14.24 -0.75 3.53
N THR A 530 13.91 -0.72 4.83
CA THR A 530 13.82 -1.92 5.67
C THR A 530 12.87 -2.95 5.09
N ASP A 531 11.70 -2.54 4.57
CA ASP A 531 10.73 -3.43 3.94
C ASP A 531 11.27 -4.06 2.65
N LEU A 532 11.89 -3.27 1.77
CA LEU A 532 12.50 -3.77 0.54
C LEU A 532 13.62 -4.79 0.84
N ILE A 533 14.50 -4.46 1.78
CA ILE A 533 15.63 -5.32 2.16
C ILE A 533 15.13 -6.61 2.81
N SER A 534 14.17 -6.51 3.73
CA SER A 534 13.57 -7.66 4.39
C SER A 534 12.92 -8.62 3.39
N THR A 535 12.26 -8.06 2.39
CA THR A 535 11.65 -8.83 1.30
C THR A 535 12.70 -9.55 0.46
N ALA A 536 13.77 -8.84 0.06
CA ALA A 536 14.84 -9.43 -0.73
C ALA A 536 15.56 -10.56 0.01
N ILE A 537 15.82 -10.39 1.32
CA ILE A 537 16.40 -11.42 2.17
C ILE A 537 15.45 -12.61 2.34
N GLY A 538 14.14 -12.35 2.45
CA GLY A 538 13.13 -13.41 2.51
C GLY A 538 13.11 -14.30 1.26
N TYR A 539 13.51 -13.79 0.10
CA TYR A 539 13.63 -14.58 -1.13
C TYR A 539 14.89 -15.44 -1.18
N ASP A 540 16.00 -14.95 -0.65
CA ASP A 540 17.25 -15.71 -0.52
C ASP A 540 17.91 -15.43 0.83
N PRO A 541 17.51 -16.16 1.88
CA PRO A 541 18.11 -16.02 3.21
C PRO A 541 19.58 -16.42 3.28
N SER A 542 20.05 -17.23 2.31
CA SER A 542 21.44 -17.71 2.28
C SER A 542 22.43 -16.67 1.75
N ASP A 543 21.96 -15.67 0.99
CA ASP A 543 22.79 -14.59 0.43
C ASP A 543 22.27 -13.20 0.83
N THR A 544 22.43 -12.88 2.09
CA THR A 544 22.02 -11.57 2.65
C THR A 544 22.69 -10.39 1.96
N GLU A 545 24.00 -10.51 1.67
CA GLU A 545 24.74 -9.45 0.99
C GLU A 545 24.26 -9.24 -0.45
N GLY A 546 24.07 -10.34 -1.19
CA GLY A 546 23.49 -10.30 -2.53
C GLY A 546 22.10 -9.68 -2.53
N ALA A 547 21.24 -10.02 -1.55
CA ALA A 547 19.93 -9.43 -1.37
C ALA A 547 19.99 -7.90 -1.17
N ILE A 548 20.91 -7.41 -0.31
CA ILE A 548 21.10 -5.96 -0.09
C ILE A 548 21.63 -5.28 -1.36
N ARG A 549 22.59 -5.87 -2.06
CA ARG A 549 23.13 -5.37 -3.32
C ARG A 549 22.05 -5.33 -4.41
N ARG A 550 21.18 -6.31 -4.44
CA ARG A 550 20.02 -6.37 -5.35
C ARG A 550 19.08 -5.18 -5.10
N VAL A 551 18.70 -4.90 -3.86
CA VAL A 551 17.89 -3.73 -3.50
C VAL A 551 18.59 -2.44 -3.89
N TYR A 552 19.88 -2.31 -3.63
CA TYR A 552 20.67 -1.15 -4.06
C TYR A 552 20.61 -0.93 -5.59
N GLY A 553 20.69 -2.01 -6.37
CA GLY A 553 20.60 -1.95 -7.84
C GLY A 553 19.25 -1.48 -8.36
N LEU A 554 18.17 -1.62 -7.57
CA LEU A 554 16.80 -1.32 -7.97
C LEU A 554 16.33 0.10 -7.62
N GLY A 555 17.05 0.84 -6.78
CA GLY A 555 16.70 2.18 -6.35
C GLY A 555 17.85 3.17 -6.44
N SER A 556 17.60 4.39 -5.96
CA SER A 556 18.63 5.41 -5.75
C SER A 556 18.62 5.81 -4.28
N TYR A 557 19.76 5.69 -3.61
CA TYR A 557 19.89 5.89 -2.17
C TYR A 557 20.88 7.02 -1.89
N PHE A 558 20.46 7.96 -1.04
CA PHE A 558 21.21 9.16 -0.72
C PHE A 558 21.27 9.35 0.80
N ASN A 559 22.39 9.90 1.28
CA ASN A 559 22.55 10.26 2.69
C ASN A 559 23.15 11.68 2.81
N GLY A 560 22.35 12.60 3.31
CA GLY A 560 22.73 13.99 3.44
C GLY A 560 22.75 14.76 2.11
N LYS A 561 23.29 15.97 2.18
CA LYS A 561 23.52 16.89 1.06
C LYS A 561 24.92 17.48 1.13
N ASP A 562 25.50 17.77 -0.04
CA ASP A 562 26.80 18.44 -0.16
C ASP A 562 26.70 19.95 0.10
N GLU A 563 27.85 20.66 -0.02
CA GLU A 563 27.92 22.11 0.19
C GLU A 563 27.10 22.90 -0.83
N GLU A 564 26.86 22.33 -2.02
CA GLU A 564 26.00 22.91 -3.06
C GLU A 564 24.54 22.51 -2.90
N GLY A 565 24.19 21.78 -1.84
CA GLY A 565 22.82 21.33 -1.54
C GLY A 565 22.31 20.13 -2.35
N ARG A 566 23.18 19.43 -3.11
CA ARG A 566 22.83 18.24 -3.90
C ARG A 566 22.81 17.00 -3.03
N MET A 567 21.92 16.06 -3.34
CA MET A 567 21.85 14.78 -2.63
C MET A 567 23.13 13.97 -2.81
N ILE A 568 23.75 13.54 -1.70
CA ILE A 568 24.95 12.69 -1.70
C ILE A 568 24.53 11.25 -1.95
N LYS A 569 24.86 10.72 -3.13
CA LYS A 569 24.55 9.34 -3.49
C LYS A 569 25.43 8.37 -2.72
N LEU A 570 24.82 7.38 -2.09
CA LEU A 570 25.53 6.27 -1.46
C LEU A 570 26.16 5.39 -2.53
N THR A 571 27.38 4.92 -2.28
CA THR A 571 28.00 3.84 -3.04
C THR A 571 27.41 2.49 -2.59
N PRO A 572 27.56 1.41 -3.38
CA PRO A 572 27.12 0.08 -2.95
C PRO A 572 27.71 -0.35 -1.62
N THR A 573 28.97 0.02 -1.37
CA THR A 573 29.66 -0.30 -0.12
C THR A 573 29.08 0.51 1.05
N ASN A 574 28.92 1.83 0.89
CA ASN A 574 28.36 2.67 1.95
C ASN A 574 26.89 2.31 2.25
N PHE A 575 26.13 1.90 1.23
CA PHE A 575 24.77 1.41 1.45
C PHE A 575 24.76 0.09 2.22
N LEU A 576 25.65 -0.84 1.88
CA LEU A 576 25.80 -2.09 2.60
C LEU A 576 26.20 -1.82 4.06
N GLU A 577 27.16 -0.94 4.30
CA GLU A 577 27.59 -0.55 5.65
C GLU A 577 26.46 0.09 6.44
N LEU A 578 25.71 1.01 5.84
CA LEU A 578 24.53 1.63 6.47
C LEU A 578 23.49 0.59 6.88
N VAL A 579 23.08 -0.26 5.94
CA VAL A 579 22.07 -1.31 6.19
C VAL A 579 22.49 -2.26 7.28
N THR A 580 23.76 -2.60 7.29
CA THR A 580 24.35 -3.59 8.19
C THR A 580 24.87 -2.99 9.50
N PHE A 581 24.67 -1.69 9.72
CA PHE A 581 24.94 -1.07 11.01
C PHE A 581 24.05 -1.71 12.11
N PRO A 582 24.59 -2.06 13.30
CA PRO A 582 23.86 -2.82 14.31
C PRO A 582 22.49 -2.24 14.70
N GLU A 583 22.36 -0.91 14.80
CA GLU A 583 21.08 -0.27 15.12
C GLU A 583 20.04 -0.48 14.03
N ASN A 584 20.43 -0.48 12.74
CA ASN A 584 19.56 -0.72 11.62
C ASN A 584 19.10 -2.17 11.57
N LEU A 585 20.00 -3.11 11.83
CA LEU A 585 19.66 -4.52 11.95
C LEU A 585 18.68 -4.79 13.09
N ASN A 586 18.89 -4.16 14.25
CA ASN A 586 17.96 -4.23 15.37
C ASN A 586 16.60 -3.61 15.04
N ASN A 587 16.56 -2.53 14.27
CA ASN A 587 15.31 -1.92 13.81
C ASN A 587 14.57 -2.80 12.81
N MET A 588 15.27 -3.52 11.94
CA MET A 588 14.67 -4.54 11.07
C MET A 588 14.05 -5.68 11.90
N GLY A 589 14.73 -6.16 12.92
CA GLY A 589 14.16 -7.13 13.87
C GLY A 589 12.91 -6.61 14.58
N LYS A 590 12.90 -5.36 15.04
CA LYS A 590 11.73 -4.73 15.66
C LYS A 590 10.55 -4.56 14.69
N ALA A 591 10.83 -4.37 13.42
CA ALA A 591 9.84 -4.21 12.39
C ALA A 591 9.04 -5.49 12.08
N THR A 592 9.60 -6.64 12.39
CA THR A 592 9.02 -7.97 12.07
C THR A 592 8.15 -8.54 13.15
N ILE A 593 8.16 -7.97 14.36
CA ILE A 593 7.40 -8.48 15.50
C ILE A 593 6.10 -7.71 15.69
N ASP A 594 5.06 -8.08 14.95
CA ASP A 594 3.68 -7.69 15.27
C ASP A 594 2.93 -8.88 15.89
N ILE A 595 3.21 -9.17 17.15
CA ILE A 595 2.59 -10.29 17.88
C ILE A 595 1.06 -10.16 17.93
N LYS A 596 0.55 -8.93 17.97
CA LYS A 596 -0.90 -8.70 17.99
C LYS A 596 -1.56 -9.08 16.67
N GLY A 597 -0.79 -9.12 15.59
CA GLY A 597 -1.27 -9.47 14.26
C GLY A 597 -1.19 -10.96 13.93
N LEU A 598 -0.31 -11.70 14.59
CA LEU A 598 0.05 -13.05 14.19
C LEU A 598 -0.84 -14.16 14.78
N ILE A 599 -1.56 -13.90 15.88
CA ILE A 599 -2.22 -14.97 16.63
C ILE A 599 -3.62 -14.55 17.02
N SER A 600 -4.56 -15.52 17.03
CA SER A 600 -5.86 -15.31 17.67
C SER A 600 -5.62 -14.95 19.15
N ASN A 601 -6.49 -14.10 19.73
CA ASN A 601 -6.35 -13.74 21.14
C ASN A 601 -6.25 -14.98 22.05
N ALA A 602 -6.91 -16.09 21.68
CA ALA A 602 -6.88 -17.33 22.43
C ALA A 602 -5.51 -18.05 22.33
N GLU A 603 -4.86 -18.05 21.17
CA GLU A 603 -3.54 -18.64 20.98
C GLU A 603 -2.47 -17.80 21.67
N LEU A 604 -2.53 -16.47 21.53
CA LEU A 604 -1.64 -15.56 22.27
C LEU A 604 -1.77 -15.73 23.77
N LEU A 605 -2.99 -15.83 24.29
CA LEU A 605 -3.25 -16.11 25.71
C LEU A 605 -2.60 -17.41 26.17
N LYS A 606 -2.77 -18.49 25.41
CA LYS A 606 -2.20 -19.80 25.73
C LYS A 606 -0.68 -19.76 25.81
N ILE A 607 -0.04 -19.07 24.88
CA ILE A 607 1.43 -18.90 24.86
C ILE A 607 1.90 -18.05 26.03
N LEU A 608 1.27 -16.90 26.25
CA LEU A 608 1.64 -16.04 27.38
C LEU A 608 1.47 -16.75 28.74
N GLN A 609 0.42 -17.54 28.90
CA GLN A 609 0.21 -18.37 30.07
C GLN A 609 1.27 -19.48 30.19
N GLY A 610 1.69 -20.08 29.07
CA GLY A 610 2.78 -21.04 28.99
C GLY A 610 4.10 -20.45 29.51
N ILE A 611 4.48 -19.27 29.01
CA ILE A 611 5.67 -18.54 29.46
C ILE A 611 5.57 -18.17 30.95
N GLN A 612 4.41 -17.67 31.38
CA GLN A 612 4.16 -17.26 32.76
C GLN A 612 4.28 -18.42 33.76
N SER A 613 3.86 -19.61 33.38
CA SER A 613 3.86 -20.79 34.24
C SER A 613 5.27 -21.33 34.53
N LYS A 614 6.27 -20.98 33.70
CA LYS A 614 7.64 -21.44 33.90
C LYS A 614 8.28 -20.78 35.15
N SER A 615 8.91 -21.60 35.97
CA SER A 615 9.57 -21.15 37.19
C SER A 615 10.76 -20.22 36.92
N SER A 616 11.44 -20.41 35.81
CA SER A 616 12.58 -19.64 35.33
C SER A 616 12.21 -18.23 34.83
N THR A 617 10.93 -17.95 34.52
CA THR A 617 10.51 -16.63 34.03
C THR A 617 10.61 -15.58 35.13
N SER A 618 11.32 -14.50 34.88
CA SER A 618 11.55 -13.42 35.85
C SER A 618 10.23 -12.73 36.30
N LYS A 619 10.27 -12.11 37.49
CA LYS A 619 9.13 -11.35 38.03
C LYS A 619 8.69 -10.21 37.10
N GLU A 620 9.64 -9.59 36.42
CA GLU A 620 9.39 -8.50 35.47
C GLU A 620 8.60 -8.99 34.26
N TRP A 621 9.03 -10.11 33.65
CA TRP A 621 8.29 -10.75 32.56
C TRP A 621 6.88 -11.17 32.98
N LYS A 622 6.77 -11.82 34.14
CA LYS A 622 5.46 -12.19 34.70
C LYS A 622 4.55 -10.98 34.89
N GLY A 623 5.09 -9.85 35.31
CA GLY A 623 4.35 -8.59 35.47
C GLY A 623 3.85 -8.03 34.13
N VAL A 624 4.68 -8.04 33.08
CA VAL A 624 4.30 -7.57 31.74
C VAL A 624 3.27 -8.52 31.12
N ILE A 625 3.46 -9.82 31.23
CA ILE A 625 2.52 -10.84 30.73
C ILE A 625 1.17 -10.72 31.44
N ASN A 626 1.15 -10.58 32.76
CA ASN A 626 -0.11 -10.41 33.50
C ASN A 626 -0.93 -9.24 33.01
N LYS A 627 -0.30 -8.08 32.80
CA LYS A 627 -0.98 -6.91 32.25
C LYS A 627 -1.55 -7.19 30.85
N ALA A 628 -0.76 -7.77 29.96
CA ALA A 628 -1.19 -8.11 28.61
C ALA A 628 -2.35 -9.12 28.63
N VAL A 629 -2.26 -10.19 29.43
CA VAL A 629 -3.31 -11.21 29.58
C VAL A 629 -4.61 -10.60 30.11
N THR A 630 -4.54 -9.76 31.15
CA THR A 630 -5.72 -9.10 31.73
C THR A 630 -6.47 -8.28 30.67
N TYR A 631 -5.74 -7.55 29.83
CA TYR A 631 -6.35 -6.74 28.78
C TYR A 631 -6.89 -7.55 27.61
N ILE A 632 -6.27 -8.68 27.26
CA ILE A 632 -6.74 -9.58 26.21
C ILE A 632 -8.04 -10.30 26.64
N GLN A 633 -8.15 -10.66 27.91
CA GLN A 633 -9.30 -11.40 28.46
C GLN A 633 -10.54 -10.54 28.73
N SER A 634 -10.39 -9.21 28.84
CA SER A 634 -11.54 -8.33 29.07
C SER A 634 -12.38 -8.19 27.80
N GLU A 635 -13.55 -8.83 27.76
CA GLU A 635 -14.51 -8.84 26.65
C GLU A 635 -15.40 -7.56 26.58
N GLU A 636 -15.34 -6.66 27.56
CA GLU A 636 -16.21 -5.50 27.63
C GLU A 636 -15.79 -4.37 26.67
N VAL A 637 -16.78 -3.63 26.17
CA VAL A 637 -16.60 -2.38 25.39
C VAL A 637 -15.85 -1.37 26.27
N LYS A 638 -14.59 -1.15 25.95
CA LYS A 638 -13.67 -0.36 26.78
C LYS A 638 -13.78 1.12 26.47
N GLU A 639 -13.86 1.93 27.52
CA GLU A 639 -13.73 3.38 27.43
C GLU A 639 -12.35 3.79 26.86
N LYS A 640 -12.26 5.00 26.30
CA LYS A 640 -11.06 5.48 25.59
C LYS A 640 -9.77 5.40 26.42
N GLY A 641 -9.84 5.59 27.73
CA GLY A 641 -8.70 5.48 28.65
C GLY A 641 -8.18 4.04 28.80
N GLN A 642 -9.07 3.06 28.86
CA GLN A 642 -8.70 1.64 28.95
C GLN A 642 -8.04 1.12 27.67
N GLN A 643 -8.45 1.65 26.49
CA GLN A 643 -7.79 1.33 25.22
C GLN A 643 -6.33 1.82 25.18
N ASP A 644 -6.01 2.93 25.82
CA ASP A 644 -4.64 3.45 25.86
C ASP A 644 -3.75 2.63 26.81
N GLU A 645 -4.28 2.11 27.91
CA GLU A 645 -3.58 1.18 28.80
C GLU A 645 -3.33 -0.18 28.15
N GLU A 646 -4.30 -0.70 27.39
CA GLU A 646 -4.12 -1.92 26.59
C GLU A 646 -2.98 -1.76 25.58
N LYS A 647 -2.99 -0.66 24.80
CA LYS A 647 -1.92 -0.35 23.85
C LYS A 647 -0.56 -0.21 24.53
N LYS A 648 -0.53 0.26 25.76
CA LYS A 648 0.70 0.35 26.54
C LYS A 648 1.17 -1.03 26.99
N ALA A 649 0.30 -1.88 27.52
CA ALA A 649 0.65 -3.22 27.97
C ALA A 649 1.20 -4.08 26.81
N ILE A 650 0.60 -4.00 25.62
CA ILE A 650 1.07 -4.69 24.43
C ILE A 650 2.40 -4.12 23.94
N ARG A 651 2.57 -2.79 23.95
CA ARG A 651 3.86 -2.17 23.63
C ARG A 651 4.98 -2.62 24.57
N ASP A 652 4.69 -2.73 25.86
CA ASP A 652 5.66 -3.20 26.85
C ASP A 652 6.02 -4.67 26.61
N LEU A 653 5.07 -5.53 26.21
CA LEU A 653 5.33 -6.90 25.82
C LEU A 653 6.21 -6.97 24.56
N VAL A 654 5.88 -6.19 23.53
CA VAL A 654 6.69 -6.13 22.29
C VAL A 654 8.11 -5.65 22.57
N LYS A 655 8.30 -4.66 23.45
CA LYS A 655 9.64 -4.22 23.88
C LYS A 655 10.42 -5.33 24.56
N LYS A 656 9.78 -6.13 25.40
CA LYS A 656 10.42 -7.27 26.06
C LYS A 656 10.85 -8.34 25.05
N ILE A 657 10.01 -8.64 24.07
CA ILE A 657 10.36 -9.60 23.02
C ILE A 657 11.50 -9.06 22.16
N ASN A 658 11.50 -7.76 21.83
CA ASN A 658 12.61 -7.13 21.13
C ASN A 658 13.91 -7.22 21.93
N SER A 659 13.86 -7.08 23.26
CA SER A 659 15.06 -7.26 24.10
C SER A 659 15.61 -8.69 24.07
N VAL A 660 14.75 -9.70 23.84
CA VAL A 660 15.17 -11.09 23.62
C VAL A 660 15.99 -11.19 22.34
N VAL A 661 15.50 -10.58 21.26
CA VAL A 661 16.17 -10.58 19.96
C VAL A 661 17.53 -9.87 20.05
N GLU A 662 17.56 -8.68 20.65
CA GLU A 662 18.79 -7.91 20.86
C GLU A 662 19.81 -8.67 21.70
N CYS A 663 19.38 -9.29 22.80
CA CYS A 663 20.26 -10.04 23.66
C CYS A 663 20.78 -11.32 23.00
N THR A 664 19.92 -12.04 22.27
CA THR A 664 20.34 -13.25 21.54
C THR A 664 21.34 -12.89 20.45
N SER A 665 21.10 -11.83 19.70
CA SER A 665 22.04 -11.34 18.68
C SER A 665 23.38 -10.93 19.27
N ASN A 666 23.38 -10.22 20.39
CA ASN A 666 24.60 -9.78 21.08
C ASN A 666 25.36 -10.94 21.70
N THR A 667 24.66 -11.94 22.24
CA THR A 667 25.30 -13.15 22.84
C THR A 667 25.98 -14.00 21.75
N TYR A 668 25.45 -13.94 20.53
CA TYR A 668 25.97 -14.67 19.36
C TYR A 668 27.09 -13.97 18.61
N TYR A 669 27.34 -12.72 18.93
CA TYR A 669 28.45 -11.93 18.38
C TYR A 669 29.81 -12.61 18.58
N LEU A 670 29.85 -13.63 19.41
CA LEU A 670 31.08 -14.34 19.84
C LEU A 670 31.24 -15.77 19.33
N ALA A 671 30.32 -16.24 18.47
CA ALA A 671 30.46 -17.61 17.93
C ALA A 671 30.88 -17.57 16.45
N PRO A 672 31.99 -18.20 16.07
CA PRO A 672 32.58 -18.07 14.74
C PRO A 672 31.92 -18.95 13.66
N TYR A 673 30.68 -19.42 13.82
CA TYR A 673 30.04 -20.35 12.88
C TYR A 673 28.67 -19.84 12.38
N GLN A 674 28.42 -20.05 11.09
CA GLN A 674 27.16 -19.82 10.41
C GLN A 674 26.02 -20.65 11.01
N SER A 675 25.31 -20.13 11.99
CA SER A 675 24.17 -20.79 12.61
C SER A 675 22.91 -19.93 12.48
N THR A 676 21.75 -20.59 12.45
CA THR A 676 20.46 -19.89 12.45
C THR A 676 20.12 -19.37 13.85
N PHE A 677 19.18 -18.42 13.95
CA PHE A 677 18.68 -17.94 15.24
C PHE A 677 18.19 -19.08 16.15
N LYS A 678 17.57 -20.09 15.56
CA LYS A 678 17.13 -21.30 16.28
C LYS A 678 18.29 -22.16 16.77
N ASP A 679 19.29 -22.34 15.92
CA ASP A 679 20.49 -23.11 16.33
C ASP A 679 21.19 -22.45 17.50
N CYS A 680 21.23 -21.13 17.49
CA CYS A 680 21.77 -20.30 18.54
C CYS A 680 21.05 -20.49 19.86
N LEU A 681 19.75 -20.37 19.85
CA LEU A 681 18.96 -20.61 21.06
C LEU A 681 19.08 -22.04 21.56
N SER A 682 19.13 -23.01 20.64
CA SER A 682 19.33 -24.43 20.98
C SER A 682 20.68 -24.65 21.67
N GLU A 683 21.74 -24.05 21.15
CA GLU A 683 23.07 -24.14 21.76
C GLU A 683 23.12 -23.49 23.16
N ILE A 684 22.53 -22.31 23.31
CA ILE A 684 22.42 -21.65 24.62
C ILE A 684 21.61 -22.51 25.58
N ALA A 685 20.48 -23.06 25.15
CA ALA A 685 19.61 -23.89 25.97
C ALA A 685 20.30 -25.20 26.42
N CYS A 686 21.14 -25.81 25.57
CA CYS A 686 21.89 -27.02 25.90
C CYS A 686 23.06 -26.77 26.87
N ASN A 687 23.51 -25.53 27.06
CA ASN A 687 24.57 -25.17 27.96
C ASN A 687 24.02 -24.51 29.23
N PRO A 688 24.03 -25.18 30.41
CA PRO A 688 23.42 -24.63 31.62
C PRO A 688 24.00 -23.28 32.06
N ASN A 689 25.29 -23.04 31.86
CA ASN A 689 25.94 -21.79 32.24
C ASN A 689 25.51 -20.64 31.28
N LYS A 690 25.54 -20.91 29.98
CA LYS A 690 25.07 -19.94 28.96
C LYS A 690 23.58 -19.63 29.15
N ASN A 691 22.77 -20.65 29.43
CA ASN A 691 21.32 -20.45 29.63
C ASN A 691 21.04 -19.67 30.93
N ALA A 692 21.79 -19.91 32.00
CA ALA A 692 21.64 -19.13 33.23
C ALA A 692 22.01 -17.65 33.04
N GLU A 693 23.08 -17.37 32.31
CA GLU A 693 23.48 -16.01 31.96
C GLU A 693 22.47 -15.34 31.01
N TYR A 694 22.03 -16.05 29.99
CA TYR A 694 20.97 -15.61 29.09
C TYR A 694 19.69 -15.25 29.86
N ASN A 695 19.25 -16.14 30.78
CA ASN A 695 18.09 -15.87 31.63
C ASN A 695 18.28 -14.62 32.49
N ARG A 696 19.48 -14.44 33.04
CA ARG A 696 19.80 -13.24 33.86
C ARG A 696 19.63 -11.94 33.02
N LEU A 697 20.00 -11.96 31.77
CA LEU A 697 19.96 -10.81 30.85
C LEU A 697 18.55 -10.56 30.29
N VAL A 698 17.91 -11.61 29.85
CA VAL A 698 16.63 -11.58 29.11
C VAL A 698 15.44 -11.76 30.03
N GLY A 699 15.61 -12.52 31.14
CA GLY A 699 14.58 -12.82 32.13
C GLY A 699 13.70 -14.03 31.79
N VAL A 700 14.05 -14.78 30.73
CA VAL A 700 13.46 -16.09 30.36
C VAL A 700 14.54 -17.01 29.84
N ASP A 701 14.34 -18.32 29.94
CA ASP A 701 15.29 -19.33 29.43
C ASP A 701 15.27 -19.36 27.89
N ALA A 702 16.45 -19.68 27.32
CA ALA A 702 16.59 -19.82 25.87
C ALA A 702 15.66 -20.90 25.29
N GLU A 703 15.41 -21.99 26.02
CA GLU A 703 14.46 -23.04 25.65
C GLU A 703 13.02 -22.49 25.52
N VAL A 704 12.63 -21.61 26.43
CA VAL A 704 11.29 -20.97 26.38
C VAL A 704 11.19 -20.03 25.18
N VAL A 705 12.26 -19.28 24.88
CA VAL A 705 12.31 -18.42 23.70
C VAL A 705 12.24 -19.29 22.43
N TYR A 706 13.01 -20.37 22.37
CA TYR A 706 13.02 -21.29 21.24
C TYR A 706 11.64 -21.89 20.94
N ASN A 707 10.95 -22.39 21.96
CA ASN A 707 9.70 -23.10 21.78
C ASN A 707 8.48 -22.18 21.63
N GLU A 708 8.46 -21.06 22.37
CA GLU A 708 7.24 -20.25 22.54
C GLU A 708 7.31 -18.90 21.80
N ILE A 709 8.49 -18.38 21.54
CA ILE A 709 8.66 -17.05 20.94
C ILE A 709 9.11 -17.13 19.47
N THR A 710 10.07 -18.01 19.13
CA THR A 710 10.60 -18.09 17.76
C THR A 710 9.55 -18.36 16.68
N PRO A 711 8.45 -19.09 16.91
CA PRO A 711 7.41 -19.25 15.90
C PRO A 711 6.80 -17.93 15.38
N PHE A 712 6.97 -16.84 16.14
CA PHE A 712 6.45 -15.51 15.81
C PHE A 712 7.50 -14.55 15.28
N LEU A 713 8.76 -14.96 15.20
CA LEU A 713 9.86 -14.15 14.71
C LEU A 713 10.08 -14.41 13.22
N ASN A 714 10.37 -13.37 12.45
CA ASN A 714 10.82 -13.56 11.08
C ASN A 714 12.24 -14.10 11.10
N GLU A 715 12.37 -15.41 10.86
CA GLU A 715 13.61 -16.15 10.95
C GLU A 715 14.69 -15.63 9.99
N SER A 716 14.30 -15.19 8.79
CA SER A 716 15.23 -14.63 7.81
C SER A 716 15.94 -13.38 8.33
N ILE A 717 15.21 -12.50 9.01
CA ILE A 717 15.79 -11.29 9.60
C ILE A 717 16.64 -11.61 10.82
N MET A 718 16.20 -12.58 11.63
CA MET A 718 17.00 -13.03 12.78
C MET A 718 18.32 -13.62 12.34
N ASN A 719 18.32 -14.43 11.29
CA ASN A 719 19.53 -15.00 10.72
C ASN A 719 20.45 -13.94 10.10
N MET A 720 19.89 -12.88 9.51
CA MET A 720 20.67 -11.74 9.02
C MET A 720 21.38 -11.00 10.15
N ILE A 721 20.69 -10.73 11.26
CA ILE A 721 21.25 -10.05 12.42
C ILE A 721 22.44 -10.84 12.96
N ILE A 722 22.32 -12.18 13.04
CA ILE A 722 23.37 -13.07 13.53
C ILE A 722 24.58 -13.13 12.57
N ASN A 723 24.33 -13.43 11.29
CA ASN A 723 25.40 -13.57 10.29
C ASN A 723 26.21 -12.27 10.11
N LYS A 724 25.64 -11.13 10.49
CA LYS A 724 26.35 -9.86 10.44
C LYS A 724 27.25 -9.64 11.67
N ALA A 725 26.85 -10.10 12.82
CA ALA A 725 27.73 -10.09 13.99
C ALA A 725 29.08 -10.74 13.66
N ASP A 726 29.07 -11.91 12.98
CA ASP A 726 30.27 -12.62 12.56
C ASP A 726 31.16 -11.83 11.57
N LYS A 727 30.57 -11.05 10.68
CA LYS A 727 31.33 -10.25 9.68
C LYS A 727 31.96 -8.99 10.28
N LEU A 728 31.38 -8.41 11.31
CA LEU A 728 31.96 -7.25 12.01
C LEU A 728 33.22 -7.62 12.80
N ASP A 729 33.27 -8.82 13.37
CA ASP A 729 34.47 -9.33 14.04
C ASP A 729 35.65 -9.58 13.08
N SER A 730 35.37 -9.86 11.80
CA SER A 730 36.42 -10.04 10.78
C SER A 730 36.97 -8.73 10.21
N MET A 731 36.38 -7.61 10.55
CA MET A 731 36.86 -6.27 10.16
C MET A 731 37.63 -5.63 11.29
N ASP A 732 38.86 -6.04 11.50
CA ASP A 732 39.85 -5.57 12.52
C ASP A 732 40.16 -4.05 12.47
N ASN A 733 39.34 -3.21 11.87
CA ASN A 733 39.56 -1.79 11.68
C ASN A 733 38.49 -0.85 12.22
N PHE A 734 37.51 -1.35 12.98
CA PHE A 734 36.63 -0.44 13.71
C PHE A 734 37.25 -0.08 15.06
N THR A 735 37.98 1.01 15.09
CA THR A 735 38.43 1.64 16.33
C THR A 735 37.24 1.95 17.23
N SER A 736 37.32 1.45 18.43
CA SER A 736 36.41 1.51 19.57
C SER A 736 36.08 2.93 20.08
N SER A 737 35.81 3.92 19.23
CA SER A 737 35.69 5.32 19.68
C SER A 737 34.30 5.92 19.68
N SER A 738 33.23 5.16 19.41
CA SER A 738 31.87 5.75 19.43
C SER A 738 30.73 4.84 19.90
N SER A 739 30.97 3.84 20.72
CA SER A 739 29.90 3.09 21.38
C SER A 739 30.02 3.23 22.90
N PRO A 740 29.41 4.25 23.54
CA PRO A 740 29.27 4.27 24.98
C PRO A 740 28.14 3.31 25.37
N HIS A 741 28.45 2.26 26.13
CA HIS A 741 27.52 1.34 26.81
C HIS A 741 27.12 0.02 26.14
N LEU A 742 28.09 -0.71 25.60
CA LEU A 742 28.02 -2.17 25.77
C LEU A 742 29.00 -2.50 26.90
N PRO A 743 28.55 -3.03 28.05
CA PRO A 743 29.49 -3.55 29.03
C PRO A 743 30.22 -4.70 28.35
N ASN A 744 31.56 -4.74 28.48
CA ASN A 744 32.39 -5.89 28.18
C ASN A 744 31.89 -7.08 29.00
N LEU A 745 30.93 -7.83 28.47
CA LEU A 745 30.30 -9.00 29.12
C LEU A 745 31.15 -10.27 28.98
N PHE A 746 32.36 -10.19 28.40
CA PHE A 746 33.10 -11.35 27.98
C PHE A 746 34.57 -11.36 28.42
N ASN A 747 34.92 -10.61 29.45
CA ASN A 747 36.17 -10.89 30.21
C ASN A 747 35.84 -11.65 31.49
N LEU A 748 35.37 -12.88 31.35
CA LEU A 748 35.40 -13.90 32.39
C LEU A 748 35.58 -15.29 31.76
#